data_81b962b9a1522fba652b21666805482a
#
_entry.id   81b962b9a1522fba652b21666805482a
#
_cell.length_a   1.000
_cell.length_b   1.000
_cell.length_c   1.000
_cell.angle_alpha   90.00
_cell.angle_beta   90.00
_cell.angle_gamma   90.00
#
_symmetry.space_group_name_H-M   'P 1'
#
loop_
_entity.id
_entity.type
_entity.pdbx_description
1 polymer ?
#
loop_
_entity_poly.entity_id
_entity_poly.type
_entity_poly.pdbx_seq_one_letter_code
_entity_poly.pdbx_strand_id
1 'polypeptide(L)'
;MQKYNQKQNSELRKKVLQSLIIASTACVCTFGGDNAAWASDYTGTDTLSTGAWGASYDKITITMDDPGKNCAGIYTYGRNNTTTATERVTVTLSDAGDTYGYNGIFVDGVSKLDAKKGIELTINGLGTNNQSGEAQAWRHGLRVETQGKVDLGTDIGSVITINSNAAESYANGVFVDGSSAGTGSEVSIKGGDLTVNINKDNAMQQMDYAAGVTLYNGSKMELAGDLDIHLEAAGVDGIRANNLNYSGDINTLQVKNLAIYGKAVNGSGSGIYLMGEHDSANVSDSTKIEILGEYNVYGINIDSTGVTGSFGDTELTLTSNTANNTDVRGVRQWESATEYGDLTITARSVGADITSIELNGKGTINIQGDLKIDAQGNGRYVEGIEANSLGEVKVAGKADIAVGGENDGSVMYGVYAQEHSKVAFADDARITTTTHAGNSNTKMYGIYSRTDAEVAFAKGLTVKNGNLGAAMIAEGGKVEVNMVGGNDVKLEGTVGSSAMYNSAHELTYGTVKINFDTAQSYFSGRSYKTEGSINDLQFTNGSYWDMKGNSSLTDLTVGKGSVVNMTADSGRYCSLQVDNLTAADGTFVMNAGAVDGGGSYSDKLTIDKNSAAGTNAIKIVSTGGLEAAARNHAVLVKGAAADTKFAVSDSVYANGLYEFDITLADKENDGKYDWVIGSLGKTTVNSVDVMSGSHRVAYGAWVEGNGTLRQRLGELQSGADNGVWARMFGGKLGGDEFTNKYKTYQFGYDAQAGDWLVGAAYEYSDGSLNYTSGSGKNKIGAVSLYGTLQGKDNSALDIVVKRGRIYGDMDIYGKYRDQGDYSTDATSIGVEYSKRFDGGNNVYFEPQAQLTFGRIDGYDYISNKGVKVAYDDLNSFIGRLGIVAGKAFSRGDVYVKASVLHEFSGNSSVTMLAANGESYSADKDYGDTWLEVGIGGNITLGKNFELYGDVERSFGGDVTKNWGANVGFRYSF
;
A
#
# COMPACT_ATOMS: atom_id res chain seq x y z
N MET A 1 -26.28 4.24 -8.76
CA MET A 1 -26.08 5.56 -9.40
C MET A 1 -26.82 5.77 -10.73
N GLN A 2 -27.04 4.78 -11.58
CA GLN A 2 -27.80 5.00 -12.84
C GLN A 2 -29.32 5.22 -12.70
N LYS A 3 -29.93 4.84 -11.59
CA LYS A 3 -31.38 5.07 -11.36
C LYS A 3 -31.74 6.43 -10.71
N TYR A 4 -30.75 7.14 -10.17
CA TYR A 4 -30.97 8.44 -9.55
C TYR A 4 -30.92 9.57 -10.60
N ASN A 5 -30.09 9.44 -11.61
CA ASN A 5 -29.97 10.42 -12.72
C ASN A 5 -31.14 10.40 -13.71
N GLN A 6 -31.89 9.30 -13.80
CA GLN A 6 -33.07 9.28 -14.69
C GLN A 6 -34.31 9.98 -14.09
N LYS A 7 -34.39 10.13 -12.76
CA LYS A 7 -35.52 10.77 -12.12
C LYS A 7 -35.40 12.31 -12.11
N GLN A 8 -34.18 12.83 -11.97
CA GLN A 8 -33.94 14.28 -12.07
C GLN A 8 -34.09 14.80 -13.52
N ASN A 9 -33.63 14.04 -14.51
CA ASN A 9 -33.82 14.41 -15.93
C ASN A 9 -35.28 14.35 -16.39
N SER A 10 -36.14 13.58 -15.74
CA SER A 10 -37.56 13.51 -16.10
C SER A 10 -38.38 14.67 -15.48
N GLU A 11 -38.00 15.17 -14.32
CA GLU A 11 -38.60 16.34 -13.68
C GLU A 11 -38.17 17.64 -14.36
N LEU A 12 -36.89 17.74 -14.75
CA LEU A 12 -36.39 18.88 -15.51
C LEU A 12 -37.07 19.01 -16.89
N ARG A 13 -37.27 17.88 -17.60
CA ARG A 13 -37.97 17.85 -18.89
C ARG A 13 -39.46 18.20 -18.75
N LYS A 14 -40.12 17.90 -17.65
CA LYS A 14 -41.52 18.29 -17.42
C LYS A 14 -41.70 19.79 -17.12
N LYS A 15 -40.73 20.42 -16.45
CA LYS A 15 -40.76 21.86 -16.20
C LYS A 15 -40.49 22.70 -17.43
N VAL A 16 -39.63 22.20 -18.34
CA VAL A 16 -39.34 22.88 -19.63
C VAL A 16 -40.48 22.75 -20.66
N LEU A 17 -41.33 21.72 -20.55
CA LEU A 17 -42.44 21.54 -21.51
C LEU A 17 -43.73 22.31 -21.14
N GLN A 18 -43.83 22.87 -19.94
CA GLN A 18 -44.99 23.64 -19.52
C GLN A 18 -44.94 25.15 -19.85
N SER A 19 -43.83 25.64 -20.38
CA SER A 19 -43.64 27.07 -20.75
C SER A 19 -44.06 27.43 -22.20
N LEU A 20 -44.66 26.52 -22.94
CA LEU A 20 -45.06 26.73 -24.33
C LEU A 20 -46.63 26.67 -24.45
N ILE A 21 -47.36 27.62 -23.92
CA ILE A 21 -48.72 27.93 -24.38
C ILE A 21 -48.92 29.43 -24.29
N ILE A 22 -49.01 29.99 -25.44
CA ILE A 22 -49.29 31.36 -25.80
C ILE A 22 -50.76 31.66 -25.45
N ALA A 23 -50.99 32.81 -24.86
CA ALA A 23 -52.28 33.43 -25.01
C ALA A 23 -52.10 34.86 -25.58
N SER A 24 -52.40 34.97 -26.82
CA SER A 24 -52.62 36.23 -27.47
C SER A 24 -53.96 36.80 -27.05
N THR A 25 -54.06 38.04 -26.61
CA THR A 25 -55.06 38.97 -27.14
C THR A 25 -54.97 40.38 -26.52
N ALA A 26 -54.78 41.27 -27.43
CA ALA A 26 -55.34 42.59 -27.60
C ALA A 26 -55.13 43.73 -26.58
N CYS A 27 -54.33 44.58 -27.09
CA CYS A 27 -54.22 46.00 -27.08
C CYS A 27 -55.38 46.81 -26.48
N VAL A 28 -55.12 47.72 -25.57
CA VAL A 28 -55.70 49.05 -25.55
C VAL A 28 -54.67 50.05 -25.04
N CYS A 29 -54.24 50.92 -25.85
CA CYS A 29 -53.50 52.12 -25.50
C CYS A 29 -54.39 53.16 -24.89
N THR A 30 -54.06 53.67 -23.72
CA THR A 30 -54.57 54.98 -23.32
C THR A 30 -53.44 55.80 -22.75
N PHE A 31 -53.21 56.91 -23.45
CA PHE A 31 -52.47 58.08 -22.94
C PHE A 31 -53.30 58.79 -21.87
N GLY A 32 -52.71 59.14 -20.77
CA GLY A 32 -53.38 59.96 -19.80
C GLY A 32 -52.49 60.38 -18.65
N GLY A 33 -52.27 61.68 -18.48
CA GLY A 33 -51.45 62.28 -17.48
C GLY A 33 -51.96 62.07 -16.04
N ASP A 34 -51.05 62.31 -15.15
CA ASP A 34 -51.18 62.67 -13.72
C ASP A 34 -52.33 62.06 -12.92
N ASN A 35 -52.05 60.88 -12.40
CA ASN A 35 -52.52 60.41 -11.07
C ASN A 35 -52.06 58.98 -10.87
N ALA A 36 -51.62 58.58 -9.68
CA ALA A 36 -51.34 57.23 -9.31
C ALA A 36 -52.53 56.29 -9.62
N ALA A 37 -52.63 55.82 -10.86
CA ALA A 37 -53.64 54.87 -11.28
C ALA A 37 -53.21 53.48 -10.91
N TRP A 38 -53.96 52.78 -10.11
CA TRP A 38 -53.84 51.35 -9.84
C TRP A 38 -54.33 50.65 -11.11
N ALA A 39 -53.43 50.27 -11.98
CA ALA A 39 -53.75 49.36 -13.10
C ALA A 39 -53.61 47.92 -12.56
N SER A 40 -54.65 47.12 -12.62
CA SER A 40 -54.69 45.77 -12.11
C SER A 40 -53.68 44.84 -12.84
N ASP A 41 -53.57 44.95 -14.16
CA ASP A 41 -52.65 44.15 -14.97
C ASP A 41 -52.08 44.97 -16.14
N TYR A 42 -50.78 44.81 -16.48
CA TYR A 42 -50.21 45.30 -17.72
C TYR A 42 -49.79 44.12 -18.61
N THR A 43 -50.29 44.10 -19.80
CA THR A 43 -49.91 43.17 -20.88
C THR A 43 -49.61 43.95 -22.13
N GLY A 44 -48.39 43.82 -22.66
CA GLY A 44 -47.96 44.64 -23.83
C GLY A 44 -47.04 43.89 -24.77
N THR A 45 -46.92 44.41 -25.99
CA THR A 45 -46.01 43.98 -27.06
C THR A 45 -44.94 45.03 -27.34
N ASP A 46 -44.84 46.10 -26.56
CA ASP A 46 -43.85 47.15 -26.63
C ASP A 46 -43.14 47.36 -25.32
N THR A 47 -42.03 48.12 -25.31
CA THR A 47 -41.30 48.49 -24.10
C THR A 47 -42.21 49.19 -23.09
N LEU A 48 -42.35 48.63 -21.90
CA LEU A 48 -42.92 49.33 -20.77
C LEU A 48 -41.90 50.35 -20.25
N SER A 49 -42.06 51.58 -20.59
CA SER A 49 -41.22 52.69 -20.14
C SER A 49 -41.88 53.45 -19.01
N THR A 50 -41.29 53.45 -17.84
CA THR A 50 -41.82 54.15 -16.64
C THR A 50 -40.88 55.31 -16.30
N GLY A 51 -41.32 56.51 -16.54
CA GLY A 51 -40.60 57.78 -16.30
C GLY A 51 -41.04 58.45 -15.01
N ALA A 52 -40.77 59.75 -14.87
CA ALA A 52 -40.71 60.60 -13.71
C ALA A 52 -41.69 60.47 -12.48
N TRP A 53 -42.67 59.60 -12.48
CA TRP A 53 -43.69 59.55 -11.39
C TRP A 53 -43.93 58.17 -10.75
N GLY A 54 -43.24 57.13 -11.19
CA GLY A 54 -43.46 55.76 -10.72
C GLY A 54 -44.79 55.15 -11.22
N ALA A 55 -44.91 53.84 -11.18
CA ALA A 55 -46.09 53.10 -11.57
C ALA A 55 -46.25 51.87 -10.69
N SER A 56 -47.48 51.53 -10.36
CA SER A 56 -47.79 50.30 -9.60
C SER A 56 -48.77 49.44 -10.40
N TYR A 57 -48.41 48.16 -10.52
CA TYR A 57 -49.20 47.18 -11.25
C TYR A 57 -49.47 45.97 -10.36
N ASP A 58 -50.55 45.29 -10.57
CA ASP A 58 -50.75 43.97 -9.97
C ASP A 58 -49.93 42.95 -10.70
N LYS A 59 -49.98 42.93 -12.01
CA LYS A 59 -49.23 42.04 -12.88
C LYS A 59 -48.59 42.75 -14.08
N ILE A 60 -47.38 42.42 -14.46
CA ILE A 60 -46.76 42.90 -15.69
C ILE A 60 -46.42 41.69 -16.56
N THR A 61 -46.95 41.68 -17.81
CA THR A 61 -46.63 40.67 -18.84
C THR A 61 -46.29 41.37 -20.14
N ILE A 62 -45.05 41.12 -20.66
CA ILE A 62 -44.56 41.70 -21.89
C ILE A 62 -44.10 40.55 -22.79
N THR A 63 -44.62 40.55 -24.02
CA THR A 63 -44.21 39.63 -25.08
C THR A 63 -43.93 40.44 -26.34
N MET A 64 -42.65 40.43 -26.80
CA MET A 64 -42.22 41.17 -27.95
C MET A 64 -41.60 40.20 -28.96
N ASP A 65 -42.17 40.15 -30.16
CA ASP A 65 -41.60 39.44 -31.30
C ASP A 65 -40.93 40.48 -32.21
N ASP A 66 -39.64 40.33 -32.49
CA ASP A 66 -38.81 41.28 -33.27
C ASP A 66 -38.77 42.71 -32.66
N PRO A 67 -38.22 42.86 -31.43
CA PRO A 67 -38.34 44.11 -30.68
C PRO A 67 -37.52 45.31 -31.27
N GLY A 68 -36.85 45.15 -32.36
CA GLY A 68 -36.04 46.24 -32.97
C GLY A 68 -34.74 46.51 -32.20
N LYS A 69 -34.05 47.56 -32.64
CA LYS A 69 -32.69 47.84 -32.11
C LYS A 69 -32.64 48.36 -30.68
N ASN A 70 -31.78 47.80 -29.85
CA ASN A 70 -31.48 48.26 -28.47
C ASN A 70 -32.71 48.40 -27.57
N CYS A 71 -33.59 47.43 -27.58
CA CYS A 71 -34.81 47.45 -26.82
C CYS A 71 -34.67 46.90 -25.42
N ALA A 72 -35.55 47.33 -24.53
CA ALA A 72 -35.81 46.72 -23.22
C ALA A 72 -37.29 46.30 -23.15
N GLY A 73 -37.58 45.14 -22.51
CA GLY A 73 -38.96 44.77 -22.17
C GLY A 73 -39.52 45.76 -21.17
N ILE A 74 -38.81 45.95 -20.08
CA ILE A 74 -39.15 47.02 -19.08
C ILE A 74 -37.96 47.99 -18.99
N TYR A 75 -38.24 49.27 -19.07
CA TYR A 75 -37.28 50.36 -18.85
C TYR A 75 -37.77 51.29 -17.75
N THR A 76 -37.15 51.25 -16.58
CA THR A 76 -37.42 52.13 -15.48
C THR A 76 -36.29 53.12 -15.31
N TYR A 77 -36.58 54.42 -15.46
CA TYR A 77 -35.56 55.50 -15.48
C TYR A 77 -35.99 56.77 -14.79
N GLY A 78 -35.06 57.64 -14.49
CA GLY A 78 -35.33 59.02 -13.97
C GLY A 78 -34.89 59.18 -12.51
N ARG A 79 -35.42 60.17 -11.84
CA ARG A 79 -35.11 60.51 -10.43
C ARG A 79 -36.25 60.12 -9.49
N ASN A 80 -35.97 59.27 -8.52
CA ASN A 80 -36.95 58.77 -7.50
C ASN A 80 -38.17 58.03 -8.07
N ASN A 81 -38.00 57.38 -9.19
CA ASN A 81 -39.04 56.61 -9.84
C ASN A 81 -39.11 55.17 -9.26
N THR A 82 -40.28 54.69 -8.95
CA THR A 82 -40.46 53.29 -8.52
C THR A 82 -41.54 52.61 -9.34
N THR A 83 -41.13 51.53 -10.04
CA THR A 83 -42.07 50.60 -10.68
C THR A 83 -42.32 49.42 -9.72
N THR A 84 -43.55 49.20 -9.33
CA THR A 84 -43.98 48.16 -8.41
C THR A 84 -44.88 47.16 -9.14
N ALA A 85 -44.62 45.86 -8.98
CA ALA A 85 -45.49 44.77 -9.36
C ALA A 85 -45.81 43.92 -8.12
N THR A 86 -47.08 43.72 -7.82
CA THR A 86 -47.48 42.90 -6.66
C THR A 86 -47.56 41.41 -6.97
N GLU A 87 -47.69 41.06 -8.25
CA GLU A 87 -47.57 39.69 -8.77
C GLU A 87 -46.29 39.53 -9.57
N ARG A 88 -46.02 38.33 -10.06
CA ARG A 88 -44.81 38.00 -10.84
C ARG A 88 -44.70 38.83 -12.15
N VAL A 89 -43.57 39.42 -12.40
CA VAL A 89 -43.24 40.11 -13.66
C VAL A 89 -42.79 39.08 -14.70
N THR A 90 -43.43 39.02 -15.86
CA THR A 90 -43.10 38.12 -16.97
C THR A 90 -42.67 38.95 -18.21
N VAL A 91 -41.47 38.71 -18.72
CA VAL A 91 -40.97 39.38 -19.92
C VAL A 91 -40.45 38.31 -20.89
N THR A 92 -40.93 38.28 -22.11
CA THR A 92 -40.48 37.42 -23.19
C THR A 92 -40.12 38.29 -24.41
N LEU A 93 -38.87 38.24 -24.81
CA LEU A 93 -38.34 38.86 -26.02
C LEU A 93 -37.92 37.79 -26.99
N SER A 94 -38.41 37.82 -28.21
CA SER A 94 -38.06 36.88 -29.27
C SER A 94 -37.55 37.67 -30.50
N ASP A 95 -36.36 37.37 -30.93
CA ASP A 95 -35.70 38.00 -32.07
C ASP A 95 -35.79 37.11 -33.31
N ALA A 96 -36.31 37.66 -34.38
CA ALA A 96 -36.45 36.97 -35.67
C ALA A 96 -35.25 37.12 -36.61
N GLY A 97 -34.21 37.87 -36.24
CA GLY A 97 -33.04 37.84 -37.11
C GLY A 97 -32.06 39.00 -37.16
N ASP A 98 -32.04 39.97 -36.24
CA ASP A 98 -31.10 41.08 -36.35
C ASP A 98 -30.21 41.40 -35.10
N THR A 99 -29.11 41.91 -35.40
CA THR A 99 -27.80 42.24 -34.87
C THR A 99 -27.71 43.27 -33.73
N TYR A 100 -28.65 43.32 -32.73
CA TYR A 100 -28.62 44.39 -31.75
C TYR A 100 -28.70 43.92 -30.29
N GLY A 101 -28.30 44.82 -29.37
CA GLY A 101 -28.34 44.55 -27.94
C GLY A 101 -29.75 44.57 -27.35
N TYR A 102 -30.09 43.57 -26.55
CA TYR A 102 -31.41 43.49 -25.87
C TYR A 102 -31.22 43.50 -24.36
N ASN A 103 -32.13 44.17 -23.62
CA ASN A 103 -32.28 44.09 -22.21
C ASN A 103 -33.65 43.50 -21.90
N GLY A 104 -33.76 42.47 -21.11
CA GLY A 104 -35.06 42.00 -20.60
C GLY A 104 -35.69 43.07 -19.74
N ILE A 105 -34.96 43.47 -18.73
CA ILE A 105 -35.34 44.57 -17.81
C ILE A 105 -34.14 45.47 -17.65
N PHE A 106 -34.34 46.77 -17.79
CA PHE A 106 -33.35 47.82 -17.58
C PHE A 106 -33.80 48.84 -16.54
N VAL A 107 -33.00 49.02 -15.49
CA VAL A 107 -33.26 50.00 -14.42
C VAL A 107 -32.09 50.97 -14.37
N ASP A 108 -32.36 52.25 -14.67
CA ASP A 108 -31.33 53.28 -14.82
C ASP A 108 -31.68 54.55 -14.00
N GLY A 109 -30.69 55.28 -13.59
CA GLY A 109 -30.82 56.49 -12.82
C GLY A 109 -31.22 56.18 -11.37
N VAL A 110 -31.70 57.22 -10.65
CA VAL A 110 -32.20 57.06 -9.25
C VAL A 110 -33.60 56.40 -9.29
N SER A 111 -33.72 55.19 -9.80
CA SER A 111 -34.97 54.50 -9.96
C SER A 111 -34.99 53.11 -9.31
N LYS A 112 -36.18 52.59 -9.07
CA LYS A 112 -36.36 51.28 -8.43
C LYS A 112 -37.37 50.44 -9.20
N LEU A 113 -37.07 49.16 -9.38
CA LEU A 113 -38.03 48.12 -9.70
C LEU A 113 -38.29 47.30 -8.44
N ASP A 114 -39.56 47.18 -8.03
CA ASP A 114 -40.03 46.40 -6.90
C ASP A 114 -40.96 45.28 -7.43
N ALA A 115 -40.38 44.12 -7.68
CA ALA A 115 -41.06 42.92 -8.18
C ALA A 115 -41.34 41.95 -7.02
N LYS A 116 -42.43 42.16 -6.30
CA LYS A 116 -42.77 41.50 -5.02
C LYS A 116 -42.76 39.99 -5.08
N LYS A 117 -43.14 39.39 -6.21
CA LYS A 117 -43.13 37.91 -6.43
C LYS A 117 -42.18 37.48 -7.51
N GLY A 118 -41.03 38.19 -7.66
CA GLY A 118 -39.97 37.82 -8.54
C GLY A 118 -40.25 38.15 -10.04
N ILE A 119 -39.26 37.78 -10.85
CA ILE A 119 -39.30 37.94 -12.31
C ILE A 119 -39.19 36.59 -13.02
N GLU A 120 -39.82 36.49 -14.18
CA GLU A 120 -39.61 35.43 -15.18
C GLU A 120 -39.29 36.09 -16.50
N LEU A 121 -38.03 35.95 -16.89
CA LEU A 121 -37.51 36.64 -18.02
C LEU A 121 -36.95 35.65 -19.03
N THR A 122 -37.36 35.78 -20.30
CA THR A 122 -36.87 34.94 -21.41
C THR A 122 -36.48 35.82 -22.59
N ILE A 123 -35.26 35.66 -23.08
CA ILE A 123 -34.75 36.27 -24.29
C ILE A 123 -34.39 35.14 -25.26
N ASN A 124 -35.03 35.07 -26.40
CA ASN A 124 -34.75 34.13 -27.47
C ASN A 124 -34.20 34.92 -28.66
N GLY A 125 -32.93 34.75 -29.01
CA GLY A 125 -32.28 35.41 -30.12
C GLY A 125 -31.78 34.44 -31.17
N LEU A 126 -32.25 34.55 -32.40
CA LEU A 126 -31.83 33.80 -33.58
C LEU A 126 -30.79 34.59 -34.44
N GLY A 127 -29.99 35.49 -33.82
CA GLY A 127 -29.08 36.38 -34.50
C GLY A 127 -28.28 35.74 -35.64
N THR A 128 -28.41 36.26 -36.83
CA THR A 128 -27.54 35.93 -37.97
C THR A 128 -26.41 36.96 -38.07
N ASN A 129 -25.25 36.48 -38.52
CA ASN A 129 -23.99 37.21 -38.64
C ASN A 129 -24.06 38.67 -38.96
N ASN A 130 -23.33 39.49 -38.23
CA ASN A 130 -23.04 40.89 -38.47
C ASN A 130 -22.26 41.07 -39.82
N GLN A 131 -22.85 41.68 -40.81
CA GLN A 131 -22.23 41.94 -42.10
C GLN A 131 -21.39 43.23 -42.14
N SER A 132 -21.25 43.98 -41.06
CA SER A 132 -20.64 45.33 -41.23
C SER A 132 -19.86 45.79 -39.99
N GLY A 133 -18.97 45.02 -39.38
CA GLY A 133 -17.90 45.58 -38.54
C GLY A 133 -18.31 46.55 -37.39
N GLU A 134 -19.56 46.61 -36.99
CA GLU A 134 -20.08 47.40 -35.88
C GLU A 134 -20.26 46.52 -34.62
N ALA A 135 -20.30 47.17 -33.46
CA ALA A 135 -20.11 46.60 -32.11
C ALA A 135 -20.91 45.31 -31.80
N GLN A 136 -20.27 44.46 -31.08
CA GLN A 136 -20.73 43.19 -30.52
C GLN A 136 -22.15 43.29 -29.91
N ALA A 137 -23.01 42.32 -30.22
CA ALA A 137 -24.36 42.33 -29.71
C ALA A 137 -24.42 41.86 -28.24
N TRP A 138 -24.76 42.72 -27.30
CA TRP A 138 -24.95 42.41 -25.88
C TRP A 138 -26.38 42.06 -25.57
N ARG A 139 -26.58 40.96 -24.83
CA ARG A 139 -27.88 40.56 -24.31
C ARG A 139 -27.81 40.52 -22.79
N HIS A 140 -28.56 41.39 -22.16
CA HIS A 140 -28.69 41.42 -20.70
C HIS A 140 -30.07 40.93 -20.27
N GLY A 141 -30.15 39.96 -19.40
CA GLY A 141 -31.41 39.59 -18.79
C GLY A 141 -31.94 40.75 -17.91
N LEU A 142 -31.25 41.01 -16.84
CA LEU A 142 -31.52 42.14 -15.92
C LEU A 142 -30.30 43.08 -15.97
N ARG A 143 -30.51 44.35 -16.34
CA ARG A 143 -29.49 45.39 -16.35
C ARG A 143 -29.85 46.50 -15.36
N VAL A 144 -28.89 46.85 -14.49
CA VAL A 144 -29.08 47.89 -13.47
C VAL A 144 -27.87 48.82 -13.49
N GLU A 145 -28.10 50.08 -13.69
CA GLU A 145 -27.02 51.08 -13.84
C GLU A 145 -27.25 52.33 -13.02
N THR A 146 -26.23 53.18 -12.90
CA THR A 146 -26.22 54.52 -12.28
C THR A 146 -26.51 54.45 -10.78
N GLN A 147 -27.71 54.52 -10.33
CA GLN A 147 -28.19 54.41 -8.93
C GLN A 147 -29.44 53.54 -8.86
N GLY A 148 -29.63 52.72 -9.86
CA GLY A 148 -30.74 51.81 -10.00
C GLY A 148 -30.83 50.80 -8.86
N LYS A 149 -32.02 50.45 -8.46
CA LYS A 149 -32.26 49.44 -7.45
C LYS A 149 -33.33 48.46 -7.89
N VAL A 150 -33.08 47.17 -7.62
CA VAL A 150 -34.07 46.11 -7.89
C VAL A 150 -34.33 45.29 -6.65
N ASP A 151 -35.60 45.06 -6.37
CA ASP A 151 -36.08 44.17 -5.34
C ASP A 151 -36.92 43.07 -6.01
N LEU A 152 -36.34 41.82 -5.99
CA LEU A 152 -36.97 40.65 -6.60
C LEU A 152 -37.97 39.94 -5.70
N GLY A 153 -38.18 40.46 -4.49
CA GLY A 153 -39.04 39.79 -3.50
C GLY A 153 -38.39 38.48 -2.99
N THR A 154 -38.99 37.86 -1.98
CA THR A 154 -38.51 36.64 -1.33
C THR A 154 -39.46 35.45 -1.43
N ASP A 155 -40.70 35.66 -1.89
CA ASP A 155 -41.75 34.65 -1.80
C ASP A 155 -41.71 33.64 -2.96
N ILE A 156 -41.22 34.05 -4.13
CA ILE A 156 -41.16 33.20 -5.33
C ILE A 156 -39.80 33.45 -6.04
N GLY A 157 -39.10 32.37 -6.31
CA GLY A 157 -37.80 32.46 -7.01
C GLY A 157 -37.91 33.12 -8.37
N SER A 158 -36.92 33.96 -8.74
CA SER A 158 -36.79 34.62 -10.00
C SER A 158 -36.05 33.76 -11.02
N VAL A 159 -36.42 33.85 -12.30
CA VAL A 159 -35.80 33.09 -13.38
C VAL A 159 -35.43 33.97 -14.55
N ILE A 160 -34.20 33.93 -15.02
CA ILE A 160 -33.73 34.60 -16.20
C ILE A 160 -33.22 33.56 -17.19
N THR A 161 -33.75 33.54 -18.40
CA THR A 161 -33.34 32.59 -19.45
C THR A 161 -32.92 33.36 -20.69
N ILE A 162 -31.71 33.13 -21.20
CA ILE A 162 -31.24 33.72 -22.45
C ILE A 162 -30.84 32.57 -23.39
N ASN A 163 -31.52 32.48 -24.51
CA ASN A 163 -31.22 31.50 -25.56
C ASN A 163 -30.67 32.24 -26.78
N SER A 164 -29.47 31.96 -27.20
CA SER A 164 -28.84 32.56 -28.37
C SER A 164 -27.96 31.56 -29.09
N ASN A 165 -28.08 31.54 -30.43
CA ASN A 165 -27.20 30.74 -31.29
C ASN A 165 -26.32 31.62 -32.20
N ALA A 166 -26.28 32.93 -31.96
CA ALA A 166 -25.51 33.87 -32.78
C ALA A 166 -24.00 33.81 -32.44
N ALA A 167 -23.16 33.69 -33.46
CA ALA A 167 -21.74 33.96 -33.35
C ALA A 167 -21.51 35.44 -33.02
N GLU A 168 -20.37 35.75 -32.35
CA GLU A 168 -19.99 37.14 -31.97
C GLU A 168 -20.99 37.80 -31.01
N SER A 169 -21.72 37.03 -30.19
CA SER A 169 -22.67 37.54 -29.19
C SER A 169 -22.19 37.36 -27.77
N TYR A 170 -22.57 38.27 -26.91
CA TYR A 170 -22.30 38.28 -25.49
C TYR A 170 -23.59 38.26 -24.67
N ALA A 171 -23.66 37.49 -23.62
CA ALA A 171 -24.83 37.46 -22.77
C ALA A 171 -24.45 37.62 -21.28
N ASN A 172 -25.19 38.43 -20.57
CA ASN A 172 -25.17 38.51 -19.11
C ASN A 172 -26.58 38.20 -18.56
N GLY A 173 -26.70 37.25 -17.70
CA GLY A 173 -27.98 37.02 -17.00
C GLY A 173 -28.37 38.25 -16.18
N VAL A 174 -27.45 38.68 -15.32
CA VAL A 174 -27.56 39.90 -14.52
C VAL A 174 -26.34 40.79 -14.78
N PHE A 175 -26.57 42.06 -15.06
CA PHE A 175 -25.52 43.06 -15.24
C PHE A 175 -25.78 44.28 -14.35
N VAL A 176 -24.85 44.61 -13.47
CA VAL A 176 -24.96 45.70 -12.51
C VAL A 176 -23.74 46.61 -12.62
N ASP A 177 -23.92 47.92 -12.92
CA ASP A 177 -22.80 48.85 -13.11
C ASP A 177 -23.02 50.15 -12.33
N GLY A 178 -22.14 50.40 -11.38
CA GLY A 178 -22.09 51.65 -10.60
C GLY A 178 -21.34 52.81 -11.19
N SER A 179 -20.77 52.66 -12.41
CA SER A 179 -19.82 53.63 -13.01
C SER A 179 -20.31 55.07 -13.13
N SER A 180 -21.60 55.30 -13.13
CA SER A 180 -22.21 56.64 -13.18
C SER A 180 -22.77 57.11 -11.84
N ALA A 181 -22.65 56.30 -10.79
CA ALA A 181 -23.10 56.66 -9.44
C ALA A 181 -22.11 57.66 -8.83
N GLY A 182 -22.54 58.81 -8.39
CA GLY A 182 -21.69 59.72 -7.64
C GLY A 182 -21.23 59.09 -6.31
N THR A 183 -20.10 59.52 -5.75
CA THR A 183 -19.57 59.04 -4.47
C THR A 183 -20.67 58.91 -3.39
N GLY A 184 -20.93 57.68 -2.90
CA GLY A 184 -21.92 57.35 -1.86
C GLY A 184 -23.27 56.90 -2.37
N SER A 185 -23.45 56.67 -3.67
CA SER A 185 -24.71 56.14 -4.24
C SER A 185 -24.56 54.65 -4.52
N GLU A 186 -25.57 53.87 -4.10
CA GLU A 186 -25.55 52.40 -4.19
C GLU A 186 -26.39 51.97 -5.42
N VAL A 187 -25.80 51.12 -6.25
CA VAL A 187 -26.50 50.35 -7.27
C VAL A 187 -26.66 48.94 -6.74
N SER A 188 -27.89 48.44 -6.63
CA SER A 188 -28.12 47.19 -5.97
C SER A 188 -29.26 46.34 -6.48
N ILE A 189 -29.07 45.02 -6.36
CA ILE A 189 -30.14 44.03 -6.50
C ILE A 189 -30.29 43.30 -5.16
N LYS A 190 -31.52 43.09 -4.72
CA LYS A 190 -31.81 42.20 -3.61
C LYS A 190 -33.02 41.33 -3.91
N GLY A 191 -33.13 40.18 -3.23
CA GLY A 191 -34.23 39.25 -3.44
C GLY A 191 -34.10 37.95 -2.68
N GLY A 192 -34.95 37.00 -3.03
CA GLY A 192 -34.85 35.58 -2.62
C GLY A 192 -34.00 34.75 -3.61
N ASP A 193 -34.56 33.63 -4.07
CA ASP A 193 -33.89 32.74 -5.01
C ASP A 193 -33.82 33.33 -6.41
N LEU A 194 -32.72 33.14 -7.10
CA LEU A 194 -32.53 33.53 -8.50
C LEU A 194 -31.90 32.40 -9.30
N THR A 195 -32.52 32.02 -10.42
CA THR A 195 -31.97 31.09 -11.39
C THR A 195 -31.61 31.84 -12.70
N VAL A 196 -30.39 31.69 -13.18
CA VAL A 196 -29.92 32.26 -14.44
C VAL A 196 -29.55 31.11 -15.41
N ASN A 197 -30.22 31.07 -16.55
CA ASN A 197 -29.97 30.10 -17.60
C ASN A 197 -29.52 30.82 -18.87
N ILE A 198 -28.30 30.54 -19.33
CA ILE A 198 -27.81 30.98 -20.65
C ILE A 198 -27.47 29.72 -21.44
N ASN A 199 -28.35 29.33 -22.34
CA ASN A 199 -28.30 28.07 -23.05
C ASN A 199 -28.00 28.30 -24.53
N LYS A 200 -27.25 27.41 -25.15
CA LYS A 200 -26.99 27.38 -26.57
C LYS A 200 -28.06 26.57 -27.29
N ASP A 201 -28.78 27.20 -28.24
CA ASP A 201 -29.69 26.52 -29.13
C ASP A 201 -28.97 26.13 -30.41
N ASN A 202 -28.56 24.86 -30.58
CA ASN A 202 -28.00 24.25 -31.79
C ASN A 202 -26.54 24.46 -32.15
N ALA A 203 -25.94 23.36 -32.61
CA ALA A 203 -24.53 23.06 -32.80
C ALA A 203 -23.79 23.83 -33.94
N MET A 204 -24.33 24.86 -34.56
CA MET A 204 -23.69 25.46 -35.73
C MET A 204 -23.09 26.86 -35.56
N GLN A 205 -23.42 27.60 -34.54
CA GLN A 205 -22.78 28.88 -34.22
C GLN A 205 -22.68 29.05 -32.70
N GLN A 206 -21.52 29.39 -32.22
CA GLN A 206 -21.25 29.49 -30.78
C GLN A 206 -21.35 30.94 -30.33
N MET A 207 -22.10 31.20 -29.24
CA MET A 207 -22.00 32.44 -28.48
C MET A 207 -20.57 32.60 -27.96
N ASP A 208 -19.95 33.76 -28.17
CA ASP A 208 -18.55 33.99 -27.78
C ASP A 208 -18.37 33.99 -26.27
N TYR A 209 -19.34 34.56 -25.53
CA TYR A 209 -19.19 34.70 -24.10
C TYR A 209 -20.51 34.78 -23.34
N ALA A 210 -20.59 34.09 -22.21
CA ALA A 210 -21.72 34.17 -21.31
C ALA A 210 -21.27 34.42 -19.87
N ALA A 211 -21.89 35.38 -19.18
CA ALA A 211 -21.72 35.58 -17.74
C ALA A 211 -23.09 35.43 -17.02
N GLY A 212 -23.11 34.69 -15.95
CA GLY A 212 -24.31 34.57 -15.12
C GLY A 212 -24.63 35.88 -14.42
N VAL A 213 -23.69 36.40 -13.63
CA VAL A 213 -23.77 37.66 -12.92
C VAL A 213 -22.50 38.49 -13.22
N THR A 214 -22.67 39.72 -13.59
CA THR A 214 -21.58 40.68 -13.78
C THR A 214 -21.78 41.88 -12.88
N LEU A 215 -20.81 42.23 -12.04
CA LEU A 215 -20.81 43.33 -11.11
C LEU A 215 -19.67 44.28 -11.45
N TYR A 216 -19.97 45.56 -11.71
CA TYR A 216 -18.96 46.61 -12.03
C TYR A 216 -19.08 47.79 -11.07
N ASN A 217 -17.91 48.35 -10.75
CA ASN A 217 -17.74 49.72 -10.20
C ASN A 217 -18.62 50.01 -8.96
N GLY A 218 -18.47 49.22 -7.89
CA GLY A 218 -19.17 49.43 -6.61
C GLY A 218 -20.59 48.93 -6.59
N SER A 219 -20.87 47.91 -7.35
CA SER A 219 -22.19 47.28 -7.43
C SER A 219 -22.47 46.31 -6.29
N LYS A 220 -23.76 46.14 -5.89
CA LYS A 220 -24.13 45.24 -4.83
C LYS A 220 -25.24 44.28 -5.24
N MET A 221 -25.06 43.00 -4.94
CA MET A 221 -26.08 41.98 -5.09
C MET A 221 -26.24 41.18 -3.77
N GLU A 222 -27.48 41.21 -3.23
CA GLU A 222 -27.80 40.53 -1.96
C GLU A 222 -29.04 39.65 -2.17
N LEU A 223 -28.86 38.32 -2.13
CA LEU A 223 -29.95 37.37 -2.19
C LEU A 223 -30.07 36.65 -0.81
N ALA A 224 -31.25 36.67 -0.21
CA ALA A 224 -31.48 35.90 0.99
C ALA A 224 -31.65 34.40 0.75
N GLY A 225 -31.73 34.01 -0.51
CA GLY A 225 -31.88 32.63 -0.99
C GLY A 225 -30.74 32.15 -1.85
N ASP A 226 -31.06 31.24 -2.74
CA ASP A 226 -30.11 30.50 -3.57
C ASP A 226 -29.88 31.21 -4.92
N LEU A 227 -28.64 31.17 -5.39
CA LEU A 227 -28.26 31.63 -6.74
C LEU A 227 -27.80 30.42 -7.57
N ASP A 228 -28.62 30.09 -8.58
CA ASP A 228 -28.36 28.99 -9.53
C ASP A 228 -28.00 29.52 -10.90
N ILE A 229 -26.86 29.17 -11.45
CA ILE A 229 -26.35 29.67 -12.73
C ILE A 229 -26.00 28.49 -13.66
N HIS A 230 -26.57 28.48 -14.84
CA HIS A 230 -26.32 27.51 -15.90
C HIS A 230 -25.90 28.19 -17.18
N LEU A 231 -24.68 27.92 -17.69
CA LEU A 231 -24.06 28.58 -18.84
C LEU A 231 -23.52 27.58 -19.88
N GLU A 232 -23.79 27.82 -21.14
CA GLU A 232 -23.10 27.20 -22.29
C GLU A 232 -22.76 28.23 -23.36
N ALA A 233 -21.44 28.47 -23.60
CA ALA A 233 -20.93 29.41 -24.59
C ALA A 233 -19.50 29.05 -25.02
N ALA A 234 -18.86 29.82 -25.90
CA ALA A 234 -17.44 29.63 -26.17
C ALA A 234 -16.59 29.93 -24.93
N GLY A 235 -16.86 31.06 -24.25
CA GLY A 235 -16.30 31.37 -22.92
C GLY A 235 -17.39 31.56 -21.88
N VAL A 236 -17.16 31.17 -20.62
CA VAL A 236 -18.17 31.32 -19.55
C VAL A 236 -17.54 31.84 -18.26
N ASP A 237 -18.24 32.80 -17.59
CA ASP A 237 -17.98 33.17 -16.21
C ASP A 237 -19.31 33.05 -15.42
N GLY A 238 -19.34 32.27 -14.34
CA GLY A 238 -20.52 32.20 -13.51
C GLY A 238 -20.80 33.56 -12.87
N ILE A 239 -19.85 34.09 -12.12
CA ILE A 239 -19.87 35.41 -11.50
C ILE A 239 -18.60 36.12 -11.89
N ARG A 240 -18.74 37.36 -12.37
CA ARG A 240 -17.63 38.25 -12.72
C ARG A 240 -17.78 39.57 -11.99
N ALA A 241 -16.76 39.98 -11.23
CA ALA A 241 -16.71 41.32 -10.63
C ALA A 241 -15.44 42.06 -11.08
N ASN A 242 -15.56 43.34 -11.42
CA ASN A 242 -14.45 44.15 -11.91
C ASN A 242 -14.69 45.63 -11.59
N ASN A 243 -13.63 46.41 -11.34
CA ASN A 243 -13.64 47.86 -11.14
C ASN A 243 -12.77 48.53 -12.19
N LEU A 244 -13.30 48.74 -13.39
CA LEU A 244 -12.53 49.19 -14.58
C LEU A 244 -12.00 50.60 -14.49
N ASN A 245 -12.62 51.49 -13.69
CA ASN A 245 -12.29 52.92 -13.78
C ASN A 245 -12.20 53.70 -12.45
N TYR A 246 -12.49 53.11 -11.32
CA TYR A 246 -12.57 53.78 -10.03
C TYR A 246 -11.87 53.00 -8.91
N SER A 247 -10.70 53.48 -8.48
CA SER A 247 -10.05 52.95 -7.30
C SER A 247 -10.87 53.28 -6.05
N GLY A 248 -11.38 52.29 -5.36
CA GLY A 248 -12.07 52.42 -4.07
C GLY A 248 -13.55 52.02 -4.05
N ASP A 249 -14.14 51.72 -5.20
CA ASP A 249 -15.51 51.17 -5.24
C ASP A 249 -15.44 49.65 -5.04
N ILE A 250 -16.27 49.12 -4.14
CA ILE A 250 -16.24 47.69 -3.77
C ILE A 250 -17.49 47.01 -4.35
N ASN A 251 -17.29 46.03 -5.23
CA ASN A 251 -18.38 45.13 -5.60
C ASN A 251 -18.67 44.16 -4.47
N THR A 252 -19.93 43.96 -4.18
CA THR A 252 -20.37 43.06 -3.09
C THR A 252 -21.36 42.06 -3.61
N LEU A 253 -21.08 40.77 -3.35
CA LEU A 253 -22.00 39.65 -3.54
C LEU A 253 -22.30 39.03 -2.18
N GLN A 254 -23.58 38.87 -1.88
CA GLN A 254 -24.08 38.13 -0.71
C GLN A 254 -25.18 37.18 -1.15
N VAL A 255 -24.98 35.88 -0.93
CA VAL A 255 -25.98 34.84 -1.25
C VAL A 255 -25.96 33.76 -0.18
N LYS A 256 -27.05 33.01 -0.06
CA LYS A 256 -27.13 31.91 0.88
C LYS A 256 -26.42 30.68 0.35
N ASN A 257 -26.86 30.15 -0.78
CA ASN A 257 -26.22 29.07 -1.50
C ASN A 257 -25.89 29.51 -2.95
N LEU A 258 -24.78 29.02 -3.47
CA LEU A 258 -24.36 29.33 -4.83
C LEU A 258 -24.13 28.02 -5.60
N ALA A 259 -24.79 27.86 -6.75
CA ALA A 259 -24.52 26.77 -7.68
C ALA A 259 -24.22 27.32 -9.07
N ILE A 260 -23.10 26.91 -9.67
CA ILE A 260 -22.66 27.33 -11.01
C ILE A 260 -22.34 26.10 -11.85
N TYR A 261 -22.97 25.98 -12.99
CA TYR A 261 -22.75 24.96 -14.01
C TYR A 261 -22.38 25.62 -15.34
N GLY A 262 -21.09 25.62 -15.65
CA GLY A 262 -20.53 26.26 -16.84
C GLY A 262 -19.95 25.26 -17.83
N LYS A 263 -20.29 25.40 -19.11
CA LYS A 263 -19.69 24.65 -20.21
C LYS A 263 -19.14 25.64 -21.26
N ALA A 264 -17.81 25.72 -21.29
CA ALA A 264 -17.08 26.50 -22.27
C ALA A 264 -16.68 25.63 -23.47
N VAL A 265 -17.27 25.88 -24.63
CA VAL A 265 -17.02 25.11 -25.85
C VAL A 265 -16.05 25.89 -26.73
N ASN A 266 -14.81 25.37 -26.90
CA ASN A 266 -13.69 26.08 -27.55
C ASN A 266 -13.19 27.34 -26.82
N GLY A 267 -13.36 27.44 -25.50
CA GLY A 267 -12.97 28.61 -24.72
C GLY A 267 -12.61 28.29 -23.25
N SER A 268 -12.40 29.35 -22.51
CA SER A 268 -12.10 29.31 -21.07
C SER A 268 -13.38 29.41 -20.23
N GLY A 269 -13.36 28.82 -19.04
CA GLY A 269 -14.48 28.90 -18.09
C GLY A 269 -14.03 29.22 -16.68
N SER A 270 -14.77 30.14 -16.03
CA SER A 270 -14.57 30.44 -14.60
C SER A 270 -15.90 30.32 -13.86
N GLY A 271 -15.85 29.74 -12.66
CA GLY A 271 -17.00 29.77 -11.75
C GLY A 271 -17.20 31.20 -11.20
N ILE A 272 -16.22 31.66 -10.43
CA ILE A 272 -16.19 33.02 -9.88
C ILE A 272 -14.90 33.67 -10.34
N TYR A 273 -14.99 34.90 -10.88
CA TYR A 273 -13.85 35.68 -11.30
C TYR A 273 -13.93 37.10 -10.71
N LEU A 274 -13.06 37.41 -9.74
CA LEU A 274 -13.00 38.69 -9.05
C LEU A 274 -11.73 39.45 -9.46
N MET A 275 -11.88 40.60 -10.09
CA MET A 275 -10.81 41.42 -10.63
C MET A 275 -10.78 42.84 -10.03
N GLY A 276 -11.73 43.22 -9.20
CA GLY A 276 -11.78 44.55 -8.58
C GLY A 276 -11.01 44.57 -7.28
N GLU A 277 -10.21 45.62 -7.03
CA GLU A 277 -9.57 45.80 -5.75
C GLU A 277 -10.61 45.87 -4.63
N HIS A 278 -10.38 45.14 -3.55
CA HIS A 278 -11.24 45.05 -2.35
C HIS A 278 -12.65 44.51 -2.58
N ASP A 279 -12.96 43.85 -3.70
CA ASP A 279 -14.24 43.18 -3.92
C ASP A 279 -14.58 42.22 -2.79
N SER A 280 -15.87 42.00 -2.55
CA SER A 280 -16.32 41.11 -1.47
C SER A 280 -17.35 40.09 -2.00
N ALA A 281 -17.11 38.82 -1.73
CA ALA A 281 -18.05 37.75 -2.04
C ALA A 281 -18.31 36.91 -0.78
N ASN A 282 -19.58 36.82 -0.40
CA ASN A 282 -20.02 36.07 0.76
C ASN A 282 -21.14 35.09 0.40
N VAL A 283 -20.85 33.79 0.50
CA VAL A 283 -21.79 32.70 0.40
C VAL A 283 -21.90 32.07 1.79
N SER A 284 -23.07 32.20 2.44
CA SER A 284 -23.15 31.86 3.86
C SER A 284 -23.16 30.35 4.14
N ASP A 285 -23.75 29.52 3.27
CA ASP A 285 -24.00 28.12 3.54
C ASP A 285 -23.16 27.21 2.63
N SER A 286 -23.38 27.23 1.30
CA SER A 286 -22.67 26.32 0.38
C SER A 286 -22.38 26.93 -0.99
N THR A 287 -21.22 26.57 -1.53
CA THR A 287 -20.77 26.89 -2.90
C THR A 287 -20.54 25.61 -3.69
N LYS A 288 -21.23 25.49 -4.83
CA LYS A 288 -21.00 24.40 -5.78
C LYS A 288 -20.69 24.94 -7.16
N ILE A 289 -19.53 24.57 -7.71
CA ILE A 289 -19.07 25.02 -9.03
C ILE A 289 -18.65 23.82 -9.85
N GLU A 290 -19.25 23.68 -11.03
CA GLU A 290 -18.89 22.67 -12.02
C GLU A 290 -18.59 23.34 -13.36
N ILE A 291 -17.34 23.33 -13.80
CA ILE A 291 -16.91 23.94 -15.06
C ILE A 291 -16.25 22.88 -15.95
N LEU A 292 -16.76 22.79 -17.18
CA LEU A 292 -16.19 22.02 -18.27
C LEU A 292 -15.68 22.98 -19.33
N GLY A 293 -14.41 22.91 -19.70
CA GLY A 293 -13.81 23.79 -20.70
C GLY A 293 -12.79 23.10 -21.61
N GLU A 294 -12.37 23.80 -22.66
CA GLU A 294 -11.34 23.33 -23.59
C GLU A 294 -10.02 24.10 -23.47
N TYR A 295 -10.02 25.25 -22.80
CA TYR A 295 -8.83 26.01 -22.47
C TYR A 295 -8.68 26.15 -20.95
N ASN A 296 -8.44 27.35 -20.45
CA ASN A 296 -8.29 27.58 -19.02
C ASN A 296 -9.60 27.34 -18.26
N VAL A 297 -9.56 26.62 -17.19
CA VAL A 297 -10.72 26.28 -16.36
C VAL A 297 -10.43 26.68 -14.91
N TYR A 298 -11.21 27.60 -14.38
CA TYR A 298 -11.07 28.13 -13.03
C TYR A 298 -12.33 27.86 -12.20
N GLY A 299 -12.17 27.42 -10.95
CA GLY A 299 -13.28 27.36 -10.00
C GLY A 299 -13.55 28.74 -9.42
N ILE A 300 -12.65 29.23 -8.57
CA ILE A 300 -12.66 30.57 -7.97
C ILE A 300 -11.33 31.24 -8.33
N ASN A 301 -11.40 32.29 -9.14
CA ASN A 301 -10.24 33.05 -9.58
C ASN A 301 -10.32 34.47 -9.02
N ILE A 302 -9.38 34.83 -8.16
CA ILE A 302 -9.24 36.15 -7.55
C ILE A 302 -7.94 36.79 -8.06
N ASP A 303 -8.06 37.61 -9.07
CA ASP A 303 -6.91 38.22 -9.77
C ASP A 303 -6.75 39.70 -9.38
N SER A 304 -6.86 39.97 -8.09
CA SER A 304 -6.74 41.35 -7.55
C SER A 304 -6.38 41.33 -6.07
N THR A 305 -5.92 42.50 -5.58
CA THR A 305 -5.47 42.66 -4.19
C THR A 305 -6.60 43.08 -3.26
N GLY A 306 -6.52 42.65 -1.98
CA GLY A 306 -7.45 43.09 -0.94
C GLY A 306 -8.87 42.52 -1.01
N VAL A 307 -9.12 41.60 -1.93
CA VAL A 307 -10.44 40.92 -2.00
C VAL A 307 -10.67 40.10 -0.77
N THR A 308 -11.92 40.11 -0.28
CA THR A 308 -12.37 39.27 0.84
C THR A 308 -13.47 38.30 0.38
N GLY A 309 -13.34 37.03 0.75
CA GLY A 309 -14.32 36.01 0.37
C GLY A 309 -14.62 35.02 1.50
N SER A 310 -15.91 34.65 1.62
CA SER A 310 -16.35 33.54 2.43
C SER A 310 -17.29 32.69 1.62
N PHE A 311 -17.01 31.39 1.50
CA PHE A 311 -17.68 30.54 0.50
C PHE A 311 -18.41 29.34 1.13
N GLY A 312 -18.55 29.27 2.46
CA GLY A 312 -19.19 28.14 3.15
C GLY A 312 -18.58 26.78 2.75
N ASP A 313 -19.37 25.73 2.80
CA ASP A 313 -18.94 24.42 2.31
C ASP A 313 -18.83 24.44 0.78
N THR A 314 -17.63 24.21 0.25
CA THR A 314 -17.32 24.45 -1.16
C THR A 314 -16.96 23.16 -1.90
N GLU A 315 -17.65 22.90 -3.01
CA GLU A 315 -17.39 21.80 -3.94
C GLU A 315 -17.06 22.33 -5.34
N LEU A 316 -15.84 22.10 -5.82
CA LEU A 316 -15.38 22.47 -7.14
C LEU A 316 -15.14 21.21 -7.99
N THR A 317 -15.79 21.12 -9.15
CA THR A 317 -15.56 20.07 -10.15
C THR A 317 -15.15 20.72 -11.47
N LEU A 318 -13.90 20.52 -11.85
CA LEU A 318 -13.25 21.20 -12.96
C LEU A 318 -12.69 20.19 -13.96
N THR A 319 -13.03 20.36 -15.23
CA THR A 319 -12.59 19.46 -16.29
C THR A 319 -12.11 20.23 -17.51
N SER A 320 -10.87 19.95 -17.96
CA SER A 320 -10.35 20.41 -19.24
C SER A 320 -10.19 19.23 -20.20
N ASN A 321 -10.80 19.33 -21.39
CA ASN A 321 -10.81 18.27 -22.40
C ASN A 321 -9.76 18.44 -23.49
N THR A 322 -8.89 19.45 -23.40
CA THR A 322 -7.87 19.72 -24.42
C THR A 322 -6.51 19.15 -24.02
N ALA A 323 -5.74 18.78 -25.04
CA ALA A 323 -4.32 18.41 -24.91
C ALA A 323 -3.36 19.62 -25.01
N ASN A 324 -3.87 20.84 -25.13
CA ASN A 324 -3.07 22.05 -25.25
C ASN A 324 -2.51 22.49 -23.89
N ASN A 325 -1.44 23.28 -23.93
CA ASN A 325 -0.79 23.89 -22.75
C ASN A 325 -1.71 24.96 -22.13
N THR A 326 -2.62 24.55 -21.27
CA THR A 326 -3.63 25.38 -20.61
C THR A 326 -3.64 25.07 -19.12
N ASP A 327 -4.44 25.76 -18.32
CA ASP A 327 -4.49 25.66 -16.89
C ASP A 327 -5.85 25.22 -16.35
N VAL A 328 -5.84 24.34 -15.36
CA VAL A 328 -7.00 24.04 -14.50
C VAL A 328 -6.64 24.48 -13.08
N ARG A 329 -7.36 25.50 -12.58
CA ARG A 329 -7.13 26.04 -11.23
C ARG A 329 -8.41 25.90 -10.39
N GLY A 330 -8.31 25.25 -9.23
CA GLY A 330 -9.44 25.14 -8.31
C GLY A 330 -9.76 26.49 -7.67
N VAL A 331 -8.91 26.91 -6.76
CA VAL A 331 -8.87 28.23 -6.16
C VAL A 331 -7.58 28.91 -6.58
N ARG A 332 -7.66 30.02 -7.29
CA ARG A 332 -6.51 30.87 -7.61
C ARG A 332 -6.70 32.22 -6.98
N GLN A 333 -5.72 32.67 -6.22
CA GLN A 333 -5.83 33.90 -5.44
C GLN A 333 -4.53 34.71 -5.47
N TRP A 334 -4.68 36.02 -5.63
CA TRP A 334 -3.60 37.02 -5.58
C TRP A 334 -3.82 37.99 -4.42
N GLU A 335 -2.88 38.06 -3.46
CA GLU A 335 -2.83 39.06 -2.35
C GLU A 335 -4.17 39.37 -1.66
N SER A 336 -4.99 38.38 -1.40
CA SER A 336 -6.36 38.48 -0.90
C SER A 336 -6.62 37.52 0.26
N ALA A 337 -7.80 37.57 0.87
CA ALA A 337 -8.15 36.74 2.01
C ALA A 337 -9.51 36.02 1.77
N THR A 338 -9.47 34.70 1.86
CA THR A 338 -10.67 33.87 1.70
C THR A 338 -10.83 32.83 2.81
N GLU A 339 -12.09 32.51 3.10
CA GLU A 339 -12.48 31.48 4.06
C GLU A 339 -13.42 30.48 3.43
N TYR A 340 -13.26 29.21 3.79
CA TYR A 340 -14.08 28.08 3.35
C TYR A 340 -14.50 27.28 4.58
N GLY A 341 -15.71 26.70 4.54
CA GLY A 341 -16.10 25.60 5.42
C GLY A 341 -15.29 24.35 5.07
N ASP A 342 -15.95 23.29 4.64
CA ASP A 342 -15.28 22.20 3.97
C ASP A 342 -14.92 22.60 2.53
N LEU A 343 -13.74 22.19 2.04
CA LEU A 343 -13.34 22.46 0.66
C LEU A 343 -13.02 21.15 -0.07
N THR A 344 -13.82 20.85 -1.09
CA THR A 344 -13.60 19.70 -1.97
C THR A 344 -13.29 20.17 -3.40
N ILE A 345 -12.15 19.75 -3.95
CA ILE A 345 -11.74 20.07 -5.33
C ILE A 345 -11.51 18.78 -6.10
N THR A 346 -12.24 18.60 -7.18
CA THR A 346 -12.05 17.55 -8.17
C THR A 346 -11.61 18.18 -9.48
N ALA A 347 -10.36 17.97 -9.87
CA ALA A 347 -9.79 18.54 -11.10
C ALA A 347 -9.32 17.45 -12.06
N ARG A 348 -9.71 17.54 -13.32
CA ARG A 348 -9.38 16.58 -14.37
C ARG A 348 -8.87 17.29 -15.61
N SER A 349 -7.80 16.77 -16.23
CA SER A 349 -7.23 17.33 -17.45
C SER A 349 -6.67 16.25 -18.37
N VAL A 350 -6.86 16.40 -19.66
CA VAL A 350 -6.23 15.56 -20.70
C VAL A 350 -4.78 15.99 -20.94
N GLY A 351 -4.45 17.27 -20.84
CA GLY A 351 -3.10 17.78 -21.10
C GLY A 351 -2.78 19.16 -20.49
N ALA A 352 -3.75 19.79 -19.81
CA ALA A 352 -3.52 21.03 -19.08
C ALA A 352 -2.81 20.78 -17.74
N ASP A 353 -2.05 21.77 -17.29
CA ASP A 353 -1.50 21.81 -15.95
C ASP A 353 -2.62 21.98 -14.91
N ILE A 354 -2.52 21.31 -13.77
CA ILE A 354 -3.51 21.42 -12.70
C ILE A 354 -2.84 22.00 -11.45
N THR A 355 -3.44 23.05 -10.87
CA THR A 355 -3.16 23.47 -9.49
C THR A 355 -4.48 23.64 -8.76
N SER A 356 -4.74 22.79 -7.76
CA SER A 356 -6.04 22.80 -7.08
C SER A 356 -6.22 24.02 -6.18
N ILE A 357 -5.19 24.43 -5.45
CA ILE A 357 -5.14 25.68 -4.67
C ILE A 357 -3.85 26.40 -5.03
N GLU A 358 -3.96 27.63 -5.56
CA GLU A 358 -2.85 28.51 -5.91
C GLU A 358 -3.00 29.83 -5.16
N LEU A 359 -2.05 30.16 -4.31
CA LEU A 359 -1.99 31.43 -3.60
C LEU A 359 -0.69 32.15 -3.94
N ASN A 360 -0.81 33.30 -4.58
CA ASN A 360 0.29 34.17 -4.97
C ASN A 360 0.26 35.49 -4.18
N GLY A 361 1.43 35.92 -3.71
CA GLY A 361 1.57 37.17 -2.96
C GLY A 361 1.02 37.05 -1.51
N LYS A 362 1.05 38.20 -0.81
CA LYS A 362 0.66 38.27 0.59
C LYS A 362 -0.85 38.16 0.79
N GLY A 363 -1.34 36.96 1.01
CA GLY A 363 -2.75 36.68 1.22
C GLY A 363 -2.97 35.49 2.15
N THR A 364 -4.23 35.14 2.40
CA THR A 364 -4.61 34.01 3.23
C THR A 364 -5.73 33.20 2.60
N ILE A 365 -5.59 31.86 2.65
CA ILE A 365 -6.67 30.91 2.38
C ILE A 365 -6.89 30.12 3.68
N ASN A 366 -8.04 30.30 4.32
CA ASN A 366 -8.42 29.61 5.55
C ASN A 366 -9.51 28.59 5.27
N ILE A 367 -9.23 27.31 5.48
CA ILE A 367 -10.20 26.21 5.38
C ILE A 367 -10.52 25.81 6.83
N GLN A 368 -11.72 26.14 7.30
CA GLN A 368 -12.16 25.91 8.67
C GLN A 368 -12.55 24.45 8.92
N GLY A 369 -13.01 23.75 7.87
CA GLY A 369 -13.39 22.36 7.88
C GLY A 369 -12.34 21.46 7.24
N ASP A 370 -12.80 20.37 6.62
CA ASP A 370 -11.96 19.39 5.95
C ASP A 370 -11.55 19.83 4.53
N LEU A 371 -10.35 19.48 4.14
CA LEU A 371 -9.84 19.69 2.78
C LEU A 371 -9.77 18.35 2.03
N LYS A 372 -10.41 18.28 0.87
CA LYS A 372 -10.26 17.15 -0.05
C LYS A 372 -9.88 17.62 -1.46
N ILE A 373 -8.76 17.12 -1.96
CA ILE A 373 -8.28 17.37 -3.32
C ILE A 373 -8.11 16.04 -4.05
N ASP A 374 -8.70 15.96 -5.25
CA ASP A 374 -8.48 14.86 -6.20
C ASP A 374 -8.15 15.46 -7.57
N ALA A 375 -6.84 15.61 -7.87
CA ALA A 375 -6.30 16.21 -9.07
C ALA A 375 -5.65 15.13 -9.95
N GLN A 376 -6.21 14.89 -11.14
CA GLN A 376 -5.72 13.89 -12.09
C GLN A 376 -5.55 14.50 -13.48
N GLY A 377 -4.32 14.53 -13.99
CA GLY A 377 -4.06 15.19 -15.28
C GLY A 377 -2.78 14.73 -15.94
N ASN A 378 -2.70 15.02 -17.25
CA ASN A 378 -1.56 14.70 -18.10
C ASN A 378 -0.74 15.95 -18.50
N GLY A 379 -0.90 17.04 -17.76
CA GLY A 379 -0.09 18.24 -17.91
C GLY A 379 1.36 18.04 -17.45
N ARG A 380 2.15 19.08 -17.62
CA ARG A 380 3.53 19.14 -17.10
C ARG A 380 3.56 19.18 -15.58
N TYR A 381 2.61 19.90 -14.98
CA TYR A 381 2.47 20.03 -13.52
C TYR A 381 1.09 19.56 -13.07
N VAL A 382 1.07 18.82 -11.96
CA VAL A 382 -0.16 18.47 -11.24
C VAL A 382 0.07 18.73 -9.76
N GLU A 383 -0.64 19.71 -9.21
CA GLU A 383 -0.38 20.26 -7.88
C GLU A 383 -1.65 20.27 -7.03
N GLY A 384 -1.51 19.86 -5.78
CA GLY A 384 -2.57 19.97 -4.80
C GLY A 384 -2.66 21.39 -4.24
N ILE A 385 -1.63 21.84 -3.52
CA ILE A 385 -1.52 23.19 -2.97
C ILE A 385 -0.22 23.82 -3.45
N GLU A 386 -0.31 25.02 -3.99
CA GLU A 386 0.81 25.89 -4.31
C GLU A 386 0.67 27.20 -3.54
N ALA A 387 1.66 27.55 -2.71
CA ALA A 387 1.71 28.79 -1.97
C ALA A 387 3.01 29.52 -2.25
N ASN A 388 2.92 30.78 -2.71
CA ASN A 388 4.03 31.59 -3.14
C ASN A 388 4.08 32.95 -2.43
N SER A 389 5.26 33.52 -2.32
CA SER A 389 5.48 34.95 -2.03
C SER A 389 4.73 35.50 -0.81
N LEU A 390 5.02 34.96 0.39
CA LEU A 390 4.38 35.35 1.66
C LEU A 390 2.92 34.89 1.84
N GLY A 391 2.39 34.09 0.93
CA GLY A 391 1.04 33.53 1.03
C GLY A 391 0.90 32.55 2.22
N GLU A 392 -0.26 32.52 2.86
CA GLU A 392 -0.54 31.62 3.98
C GLU A 392 -1.80 30.77 3.71
N VAL A 393 -1.63 29.45 3.67
CA VAL A 393 -2.75 28.47 3.55
C VAL A 393 -2.89 27.74 4.89
N LYS A 394 -4.09 27.78 5.46
CA LYS A 394 -4.41 27.09 6.73
C LYS A 394 -5.53 26.10 6.53
N VAL A 395 -5.35 24.88 7.03
CA VAL A 395 -6.36 23.83 7.05
C VAL A 395 -6.59 23.43 8.52
N ALA A 396 -7.77 23.71 9.03
CA ALA A 396 -8.10 23.43 10.42
C ALA A 396 -8.63 21.99 10.63
N GLY A 397 -9.37 21.44 9.67
CA GLY A 397 -9.83 20.07 9.65
C GLY A 397 -8.84 19.11 9.05
N LYS A 398 -9.30 17.91 8.68
CA LYS A 398 -8.48 16.88 8.04
C LYS A 398 -8.20 17.23 6.59
N ALA A 399 -7.03 16.81 6.11
CA ALA A 399 -6.67 16.98 4.71
C ALA A 399 -6.47 15.63 4.01
N ASP A 400 -7.11 15.45 2.83
CA ASP A 400 -6.87 14.32 1.93
C ASP A 400 -6.53 14.86 0.53
N ILE A 401 -5.26 14.82 0.16
CA ILE A 401 -4.72 15.39 -1.08
C ILE A 401 -4.22 14.25 -1.95
N ALA A 402 -4.91 14.01 -3.06
CA ALA A 402 -4.54 13.02 -4.07
C ALA A 402 -4.18 13.71 -5.39
N VAL A 403 -2.96 13.48 -5.84
CA VAL A 403 -2.41 14.06 -7.08
C VAL A 403 -1.91 12.93 -7.97
N GLY A 404 -2.30 12.92 -9.24
CA GLY A 404 -1.92 11.87 -10.17
C GLY A 404 -1.76 12.32 -11.61
N GLY A 405 -0.94 11.58 -12.38
CA GLY A 405 -0.72 11.84 -13.80
C GLY A 405 -0.17 10.63 -14.54
N GLU A 406 -0.46 10.56 -15.84
CA GLU A 406 -0.07 9.45 -16.70
C GLU A 406 1.07 9.79 -17.68
N ASN A 407 1.45 11.08 -17.84
CA ASN A 407 2.52 11.50 -18.72
C ASN A 407 3.91 11.23 -18.14
N ASP A 408 4.79 10.66 -18.97
CA ASP A 408 6.22 10.57 -18.64
C ASP A 408 6.86 11.97 -18.67
N GLY A 409 7.49 12.35 -17.56
CA GLY A 409 8.12 13.66 -17.38
C GLY A 409 7.27 14.72 -16.65
N SER A 410 6.04 14.39 -16.24
CA SER A 410 5.25 15.26 -15.35
C SER A 410 5.92 15.45 -13.98
N VAL A 411 5.64 16.60 -13.37
CA VAL A 411 6.05 16.91 -12.01
C VAL A 411 4.80 17.05 -11.14
N MET A 412 4.74 16.27 -10.05
CA MET A 412 3.60 16.25 -9.14
C MET A 412 4.01 16.78 -7.77
N TYR A 413 3.22 17.68 -7.23
CA TYR A 413 3.36 18.18 -5.87
C TYR A 413 2.05 17.98 -5.10
N GLY A 414 2.10 17.31 -3.96
CA GLY A 414 0.97 17.33 -3.03
C GLY A 414 0.84 18.73 -2.40
N VAL A 415 1.94 19.24 -1.83
CA VAL A 415 2.07 20.59 -1.29
C VAL A 415 3.38 21.20 -1.79
N TYR A 416 3.28 22.36 -2.44
CA TYR A 416 4.42 23.15 -2.86
C TYR A 416 4.36 24.54 -2.22
N ALA A 417 5.39 24.89 -1.47
CA ALA A 417 5.51 26.18 -0.79
C ALA A 417 6.84 26.83 -1.13
N GLN A 418 6.84 28.10 -1.51
CA GLN A 418 8.06 28.84 -1.82
C GLN A 418 7.99 30.31 -1.40
N GLU A 419 9.15 30.95 -1.33
CA GLU A 419 9.31 32.42 -1.11
C GLU A 419 8.59 32.92 0.15
N HIS A 420 9.01 32.46 1.34
CA HIS A 420 8.48 32.84 2.65
C HIS A 420 6.99 32.52 2.87
N SER A 421 6.38 31.71 2.02
CA SER A 421 4.98 31.27 2.20
C SER A 421 4.83 30.27 3.34
N LYS A 422 3.60 30.08 3.79
CA LYS A 422 3.27 29.13 4.87
C LYS A 422 2.08 28.25 4.50
N VAL A 423 2.23 26.95 4.75
CA VAL A 423 1.13 26.00 4.66
C VAL A 423 1.03 25.23 5.98
N ALA A 424 -0.11 25.31 6.66
CA ALA A 424 -0.29 24.73 7.97
C ALA A 424 -1.53 23.83 8.04
N PHE A 425 -1.33 22.61 8.54
CA PHE A 425 -2.38 21.63 8.81
C PHE A 425 -2.52 21.43 10.31
N ALA A 426 -3.70 21.73 10.85
CA ALA A 426 -3.96 21.62 12.29
C ALA A 426 -4.46 20.25 12.72
N ASP A 427 -5.00 19.44 11.79
CA ASP A 427 -5.41 18.07 12.01
C ASP A 427 -4.66 17.09 11.10
N ASP A 428 -5.07 15.81 11.11
CA ASP A 428 -4.43 14.74 10.33
C ASP A 428 -4.45 15.03 8.83
N ALA A 429 -3.31 14.81 8.18
CA ALA A 429 -3.18 15.00 6.74
C ALA A 429 -2.73 13.72 6.04
N ARG A 430 -3.32 13.49 4.87
CA ARG A 430 -2.92 12.44 3.94
C ARG A 430 -2.58 13.04 2.59
N ILE A 431 -1.42 12.68 2.07
CA ILE A 431 -0.95 13.12 0.75
C ILE A 431 -0.58 11.89 -0.05
N THR A 432 -1.15 11.77 -1.24
CA THR A 432 -0.89 10.65 -2.15
C THR A 432 -0.51 11.19 -3.52
N THR A 433 0.64 10.77 -4.03
CA THR A 433 1.02 11.04 -5.43
C THR A 433 1.09 9.72 -6.19
N THR A 434 0.49 9.68 -7.37
CA THR A 434 0.40 8.45 -8.17
C THR A 434 0.81 8.70 -9.62
N THR A 435 1.55 7.76 -10.20
CA THR A 435 1.86 7.75 -11.63
C THR A 435 1.59 6.39 -12.25
N HIS A 436 1.46 6.32 -13.56
CA HIS A 436 1.28 5.05 -14.26
C HIS A 436 2.57 4.20 -14.20
N ALA A 437 2.42 2.88 -14.08
CA ALA A 437 3.56 1.96 -14.04
C ALA A 437 4.35 2.02 -15.37
N GLY A 438 5.62 2.40 -15.28
CA GLY A 438 6.53 2.53 -16.44
C GLY A 438 7.04 3.94 -16.72
N ASN A 439 6.48 4.97 -16.10
CA ASN A 439 6.93 6.36 -16.26
C ASN A 439 8.16 6.63 -15.37
N SER A 440 9.34 6.54 -15.96
CA SER A 440 10.62 6.66 -15.22
C SER A 440 11.12 8.09 -15.03
N ASN A 441 10.60 9.06 -15.79
CA ASN A 441 11.02 10.46 -15.77
C ASN A 441 10.09 11.36 -14.93
N THR A 442 8.97 10.83 -14.46
CA THR A 442 8.02 11.57 -13.62
C THR A 442 8.61 11.84 -12.24
N LYS A 443 8.50 13.09 -11.80
CA LYS A 443 8.95 13.51 -10.47
C LYS A 443 7.74 13.66 -9.55
N MET A 444 7.79 12.99 -8.40
CA MET A 444 6.72 13.03 -7.41
C MET A 444 7.24 13.54 -6.08
N TYR A 445 6.61 14.58 -5.58
CA TYR A 445 6.89 15.18 -4.28
C TYR A 445 5.59 15.22 -3.46
N GLY A 446 5.57 14.57 -2.31
CA GLY A 446 4.46 14.74 -1.38
C GLY A 446 4.43 16.18 -0.88
N ILE A 447 5.58 16.66 -0.36
CA ILE A 447 5.76 18.00 0.16
C ILE A 447 7.08 18.57 -0.40
N TYR A 448 7.03 19.80 -0.88
CA TYR A 448 8.21 20.51 -1.34
C TYR A 448 8.20 21.94 -0.84
N SER A 449 9.15 22.25 0.05
CA SER A 449 9.29 23.59 0.65
C SER A 449 10.60 24.24 0.20
N ARG A 450 10.52 25.42 -0.38
CA ARG A 450 11.68 26.14 -0.94
C ARG A 450 11.80 27.54 -0.37
N THR A 451 13.00 28.09 -0.45
CA THR A 451 13.27 29.53 -0.32
C THR A 451 12.58 30.16 0.89
N ASP A 452 12.96 29.73 2.09
CA ASP A 452 12.42 30.20 3.39
C ASP A 452 10.91 29.95 3.61
N ALA A 453 10.25 29.12 2.80
CA ALA A 453 8.87 28.72 3.03
C ALA A 453 8.74 27.70 4.18
N GLU A 454 7.60 27.68 4.82
CA GLU A 454 7.30 26.77 5.95
C GLU A 454 6.10 25.88 5.64
N VAL A 455 6.23 24.56 5.85
CA VAL A 455 5.11 23.61 5.83
C VAL A 455 5.04 22.89 7.18
N ALA A 456 3.90 22.94 7.85
CA ALA A 456 3.75 22.40 9.18
C ALA A 456 2.52 21.49 9.29
N PHE A 457 2.73 20.32 9.92
CA PHE A 457 1.68 19.37 10.28
C PHE A 457 1.66 19.23 11.81
N ALA A 458 0.62 19.77 12.43
CA ALA A 458 0.53 19.76 13.89
C ALA A 458 0.23 18.36 14.46
N LYS A 459 -0.52 17.53 13.73
CA LYS A 459 -0.87 16.16 14.09
C LYS A 459 -0.26 15.10 13.14
N GLY A 460 -1.00 14.06 12.85
CA GLY A 460 -0.58 12.94 12.02
C GLY A 460 -0.39 13.30 10.54
N LEU A 461 0.56 12.61 9.91
CA LEU A 461 0.81 12.76 8.47
C LEU A 461 1.02 11.40 7.82
N THR A 462 0.30 11.16 6.73
CA THR A 462 0.55 10.02 5.85
C THR A 462 0.93 10.50 4.46
N VAL A 463 2.14 10.17 4.00
CA VAL A 463 2.59 10.44 2.61
C VAL A 463 2.85 9.13 1.89
N LYS A 464 2.22 8.95 0.73
CA LYS A 464 2.39 7.78 -0.15
C LYS A 464 2.79 8.22 -1.55
N ASN A 465 4.05 7.98 -1.91
CA ASN A 465 4.59 8.34 -3.23
C ASN A 465 5.08 7.14 -4.03
N GLY A 466 4.85 5.93 -3.57
CA GLY A 466 5.52 4.76 -4.13
C GLY A 466 7.05 4.83 -3.97
N ASN A 467 7.76 3.89 -4.59
CA ASN A 467 9.22 3.77 -4.44
C ASN A 467 10.05 4.81 -5.22
N LEU A 468 9.43 5.65 -6.03
CA LEU A 468 10.11 6.55 -6.97
C LEU A 468 10.05 8.02 -6.56
N GLY A 469 9.26 8.39 -5.55
CA GLY A 469 9.02 9.77 -5.17
C GLY A 469 9.76 10.22 -3.91
N ALA A 470 9.73 11.53 -3.68
CA ALA A 470 10.16 12.12 -2.41
C ALA A 470 8.94 12.34 -1.51
N ALA A 471 8.98 11.81 -0.28
CA ALA A 471 7.95 12.11 0.71
C ALA A 471 7.94 13.60 1.04
N MET A 472 9.13 14.16 1.30
CA MET A 472 9.28 15.59 1.51
C MET A 472 10.70 16.07 1.21
N ILE A 473 10.79 17.28 0.66
CA ILE A 473 12.05 18.00 0.40
C ILE A 473 11.92 19.41 0.95
N ALA A 474 12.92 19.83 1.73
CA ALA A 474 13.13 21.20 2.11
C ALA A 474 14.40 21.76 1.43
N GLU A 475 14.24 22.55 0.38
CA GLU A 475 15.32 23.17 -0.37
C GLU A 475 15.42 24.65 0.00
N GLY A 476 16.18 24.96 1.03
CA GLY A 476 16.20 26.29 1.64
C GLY A 476 14.92 26.63 2.44
N GLY A 477 13.94 25.77 2.49
CA GLY A 477 12.70 25.91 3.23
C GLY A 477 12.63 25.04 4.49
N LYS A 478 11.47 24.97 5.13
CA LYS A 478 11.28 24.26 6.40
C LYS A 478 10.04 23.36 6.34
N VAL A 479 10.17 22.11 6.85
CA VAL A 479 9.06 21.19 7.05
C VAL A 479 9.10 20.65 8.48
N GLU A 480 7.99 20.78 9.21
CA GLU A 480 7.83 20.27 10.57
C GLU A 480 6.61 19.36 10.68
N VAL A 481 6.77 18.17 11.29
CA VAL A 481 5.72 17.17 11.41
C VAL A 481 5.63 16.67 12.85
N ASN A 482 4.42 16.76 13.44
CA ASN A 482 4.09 16.18 14.74
C ASN A 482 5.01 16.65 15.88
N MET A 483 5.34 17.94 15.93
CA MET A 483 6.28 18.48 16.94
C MET A 483 5.76 18.40 18.37
N VAL A 484 4.44 18.34 18.59
CA VAL A 484 3.84 18.14 19.92
C VAL A 484 3.88 16.67 20.34
N GLY A 485 3.88 15.76 19.38
CA GLY A 485 3.91 14.32 19.61
C GLY A 485 2.53 13.68 19.75
N GLY A 486 2.52 12.36 19.82
CA GLY A 486 1.34 11.55 20.09
C GLY A 486 0.48 11.18 18.87
N ASN A 487 0.93 11.50 17.64
CA ASN A 487 0.17 11.23 16.44
C ASN A 487 0.94 10.33 15.47
N ASP A 488 0.22 9.57 14.64
CA ASP A 488 0.80 8.66 13.66
C ASP A 488 1.45 9.41 12.49
N VAL A 489 2.70 9.13 12.19
CA VAL A 489 3.42 9.63 11.03
C VAL A 489 3.87 8.46 10.16
N LYS A 490 3.42 8.43 8.88
CA LYS A 490 3.65 7.32 7.94
C LYS A 490 4.18 7.88 6.62
N LEU A 491 5.47 7.67 6.36
CA LEU A 491 6.13 8.25 5.19
C LEU A 491 6.71 7.16 4.28
N GLU A 492 6.41 7.27 2.99
CA GLU A 492 7.00 6.46 1.92
C GLU A 492 7.69 7.37 0.90
N GLY A 493 8.98 7.15 0.66
CA GLY A 493 9.78 7.93 -0.28
C GLY A 493 10.95 8.65 0.40
N THR A 494 11.63 9.50 -0.36
CA THR A 494 12.81 10.23 0.13
C THR A 494 12.43 11.40 1.04
N VAL A 495 13.19 11.58 2.11
CA VAL A 495 13.17 12.77 2.97
C VAL A 495 14.48 13.52 2.77
N GLY A 496 14.46 14.79 2.37
CA GLY A 496 15.65 15.54 2.03
C GLY A 496 15.66 16.98 2.51
N SER A 497 16.85 17.47 2.87
CA SER A 497 17.10 18.89 3.07
C SER A 497 18.33 19.34 2.30
N SER A 498 18.25 20.49 1.64
CA SER A 498 19.33 21.04 0.84
C SER A 498 19.37 22.57 0.93
N ALA A 499 20.54 23.12 0.67
CA ALA A 499 20.71 24.55 0.59
C ALA A 499 20.30 25.07 -0.80
N MET A 500 19.79 26.29 -0.83
CA MET A 500 19.38 26.99 -2.04
C MET A 500 19.62 28.51 -1.92
N TYR A 501 19.85 29.19 -3.04
CA TYR A 501 19.86 30.64 -3.05
C TYR A 501 18.44 31.19 -3.18
N ASN A 502 18.09 32.13 -2.29
CA ASN A 502 16.83 32.87 -2.38
C ASN A 502 16.88 33.95 -3.48
N SER A 503 15.77 34.67 -3.69
CA SER A 503 15.68 35.77 -4.67
C SER A 503 16.64 36.93 -4.40
N ALA A 504 17.09 37.13 -3.17
CA ALA A 504 18.11 38.09 -2.77
C ALA A 504 19.54 37.55 -2.99
N HIS A 505 19.75 36.39 -3.59
CA HIS A 505 21.04 35.69 -3.74
C HIS A 505 21.72 35.34 -2.41
N GLU A 506 20.95 35.17 -1.35
CA GLU A 506 21.42 34.68 -0.05
C GLU A 506 21.23 33.16 0.03
N LEU A 507 22.21 32.45 0.60
CA LEU A 507 22.14 31.02 0.77
C LEU A 507 21.24 30.66 1.96
N THR A 508 20.11 29.98 1.70
CA THR A 508 19.20 29.46 2.71
C THR A 508 19.37 27.96 2.84
N TYR A 509 19.13 27.41 4.03
CA TYR A 509 19.35 26.01 4.34
C TYR A 509 18.05 25.29 4.66
N GLY A 510 17.82 24.18 4.01
CA GLY A 510 16.63 23.36 4.24
C GLY A 510 16.62 22.76 5.66
N THR A 511 15.44 22.71 6.24
CA THR A 511 15.21 22.10 7.56
C THR A 511 14.02 21.15 7.49
N VAL A 512 14.23 19.90 7.89
CA VAL A 512 13.17 18.91 8.08
C VAL A 512 13.24 18.40 9.51
N LYS A 513 12.12 18.45 10.23
CA LYS A 513 11.97 17.89 11.58
C LYS A 513 10.73 17.01 11.65
N ILE A 514 10.91 15.78 12.08
CA ILE A 514 9.83 14.81 12.12
C ILE A 514 9.89 14.02 13.42
N ASN A 515 8.75 13.93 14.09
CA ASN A 515 8.60 13.13 15.29
C ASN A 515 7.74 11.88 14.99
N PHE A 516 8.37 10.71 14.90
CA PHE A 516 7.74 9.39 14.81
C PHE A 516 7.66 8.82 16.23
N ASP A 517 6.57 9.06 16.93
CA ASP A 517 6.49 8.75 18.36
C ASP A 517 5.35 7.81 18.75
N THR A 518 4.81 7.07 17.80
CA THR A 518 3.85 6.00 18.05
C THR A 518 4.30 4.69 17.43
N ALA A 519 3.82 3.56 17.94
CA ALA A 519 4.12 2.24 17.40
C ALA A 519 3.54 2.01 15.98
N GLN A 520 2.66 2.88 15.51
CA GLN A 520 2.11 2.86 14.16
C GLN A 520 2.87 3.78 13.19
N SER A 521 3.74 4.62 13.72
CA SER A 521 4.57 5.52 12.92
C SER A 521 5.71 4.78 12.24
N TYR A 522 5.88 5.05 10.95
CA TYR A 522 6.99 4.48 10.19
C TYR A 522 7.51 5.43 9.10
N PHE A 523 8.77 5.23 8.77
CA PHE A 523 9.39 5.80 7.59
C PHE A 523 9.96 4.69 6.70
N SER A 524 9.53 4.61 5.46
CA SER A 524 10.07 3.71 4.45
C SER A 524 10.72 4.53 3.33
N GLY A 525 12.04 4.70 3.40
CA GLY A 525 12.75 5.56 2.48
C GLY A 525 14.18 5.85 2.90
N ARG A 526 14.84 6.67 2.11
CA ARG A 526 16.16 7.22 2.44
C ARG A 526 16.07 8.68 2.89
N SER A 527 17.00 9.09 3.73
CA SER A 527 17.16 10.50 4.09
C SER A 527 18.47 11.05 3.53
N TYR A 528 18.49 12.32 3.13
CA TYR A 528 19.73 13.02 2.78
C TYR A 528 19.71 14.48 3.25
N LYS A 529 20.89 14.99 3.56
CA LYS A 529 21.11 16.42 3.81
C LYS A 529 22.33 16.92 3.04
N THR A 530 22.33 18.19 2.65
CA THR A 530 23.53 18.91 2.23
C THR A 530 24.17 19.62 3.41
N GLU A 531 25.39 20.08 3.24
CA GLU A 531 26.10 20.85 4.27
C GLU A 531 25.30 22.07 4.69
N GLY A 532 25.23 22.34 6.00
CA GLY A 532 24.45 23.43 6.58
C GLY A 532 22.96 23.15 6.77
N SER A 533 22.39 22.22 6.03
CA SER A 533 20.97 21.82 6.14
C SER A 533 20.72 20.87 7.30
N ILE A 534 19.47 20.80 7.78
CA ILE A 534 19.08 20.06 8.96
C ILE A 534 18.03 19.00 8.60
N ASN A 535 18.32 17.74 8.94
CA ASN A 535 17.34 16.69 9.06
C ASN A 535 17.38 16.18 10.50
N ASP A 536 16.32 16.42 11.27
CA ASP A 536 16.10 15.91 12.61
C ASP A 536 14.96 14.89 12.59
N LEU A 537 15.28 13.61 12.72
CA LEU A 537 14.31 12.52 12.74
C LEU A 537 14.32 11.85 14.11
N GLN A 538 13.16 11.78 14.75
CA GLN A 538 12.99 11.22 16.09
C GLN A 538 12.08 9.99 16.04
N PHE A 539 12.63 8.83 16.34
CA PHE A 539 11.91 7.55 16.42
C PHE A 539 11.80 7.13 17.88
N THR A 540 10.58 7.18 18.43
CA THR A 540 10.31 6.81 19.82
C THR A 540 9.06 5.94 19.93
N ASN A 541 8.81 5.33 21.09
CA ASN A 541 7.60 4.58 21.40
C ASN A 541 7.28 3.43 20.42
N GLY A 542 8.32 2.76 19.91
CA GLY A 542 8.15 1.61 19.02
C GLY A 542 7.98 1.93 17.55
N SER A 543 8.28 3.14 17.14
CA SER A 543 8.28 3.54 15.72
C SER A 543 9.41 2.88 14.93
N TYR A 544 9.29 2.90 13.61
CA TYR A 544 10.12 2.10 12.74
C TYR A 544 10.63 2.89 11.52
N TRP A 545 11.93 2.77 11.22
CA TRP A 545 12.51 3.24 9.98
C TRP A 545 13.02 2.09 9.12
N ASP A 546 12.49 1.94 7.93
CA ASP A 546 12.95 1.01 6.90
C ASP A 546 13.77 1.77 5.86
N MET A 547 15.09 1.76 6.00
CA MET A 547 16.00 2.45 5.09
C MET A 547 15.99 1.79 3.70
N LYS A 548 15.85 2.59 2.65
CA LYS A 548 15.90 2.13 1.26
C LYS A 548 17.19 2.54 0.53
N GLY A 549 18.23 2.85 1.28
CA GLY A 549 19.55 3.18 0.75
C GLY A 549 20.34 4.06 1.70
N ASN A 550 21.54 4.42 1.29
CA ASN A 550 22.43 5.29 2.05
C ASN A 550 21.71 6.56 2.50
N SER A 551 21.86 6.89 3.76
CA SER A 551 21.17 8.01 4.39
C SER A 551 22.11 8.91 5.19
N SER A 552 21.78 10.19 5.27
CA SER A 552 22.50 11.19 6.09
C SER A 552 21.52 12.10 6.83
N LEU A 553 21.81 12.38 8.10
CA LEU A 553 21.00 13.18 9.01
C LEU A 553 21.88 14.17 9.79
N THR A 554 21.27 15.22 10.34
CA THR A 554 21.87 16.04 11.36
C THR A 554 21.66 15.40 12.72
N ASP A 555 20.42 15.16 13.10
CA ASP A 555 20.05 14.61 14.38
C ASP A 555 19.21 13.34 14.19
N LEU A 556 19.58 12.28 14.89
CA LEU A 556 18.82 11.04 14.95
C LEU A 556 18.54 10.68 16.40
N THR A 557 17.26 10.58 16.75
CA THR A 557 16.83 10.02 18.02
C THR A 557 16.23 8.64 17.82
N VAL A 558 16.70 7.63 18.58
CA VAL A 558 16.14 6.28 18.57
C VAL A 558 15.86 5.86 20.01
N GLY A 559 14.60 5.95 20.41
CA GLY A 559 14.15 5.62 21.76
C GLY A 559 13.81 4.14 21.92
N LYS A 560 13.42 3.79 23.13
CA LYS A 560 13.10 2.43 23.55
C LYS A 560 12.03 1.78 22.64
N GLY A 561 12.35 0.58 22.17
CA GLY A 561 11.48 -0.24 21.33
C GLY A 561 11.42 0.21 19.88
N SER A 562 12.04 1.35 19.54
CA SER A 562 12.09 1.83 18.15
C SER A 562 13.22 1.18 17.37
N VAL A 563 13.04 1.04 16.05
CA VAL A 563 13.92 0.27 15.19
C VAL A 563 14.33 1.08 13.96
N VAL A 564 15.63 1.10 13.67
CA VAL A 564 16.20 1.56 12.42
C VAL A 564 16.69 0.33 11.65
N ASN A 565 15.98 -0.04 10.59
CA ASN A 565 16.35 -1.16 9.72
C ASN A 565 17.20 -0.65 8.54
N MET A 566 18.47 -0.97 8.53
CA MET A 566 19.43 -0.57 7.51
C MET A 566 19.59 -1.59 6.37
N THR A 567 18.90 -2.75 6.47
CA THR A 567 19.04 -3.87 5.51
C THR A 567 18.31 -3.60 4.20
N ALA A 568 18.80 -2.67 3.38
CA ALA A 568 18.17 -2.35 2.10
C ALA A 568 18.47 -3.42 1.02
N ASP A 569 17.51 -3.64 0.11
CA ASP A 569 17.55 -4.65 -0.96
C ASP A 569 18.53 -4.35 -2.12
N SER A 570 19.62 -3.68 -1.87
CA SER A 570 20.50 -3.19 -2.95
C SER A 570 21.61 -4.14 -3.38
N GLY A 571 21.77 -5.31 -2.71
CA GLY A 571 22.95 -6.18 -2.89
C GLY A 571 24.27 -5.53 -2.47
N ARG A 572 24.21 -4.36 -1.81
CA ARG A 572 25.31 -3.63 -1.20
C ARG A 572 24.96 -3.27 0.23
N TYR A 573 25.98 -3.13 1.07
CA TYR A 573 25.80 -2.64 2.42
C TYR A 573 25.44 -1.16 2.44
N CYS A 574 24.53 -0.79 3.34
CA CYS A 574 24.07 0.59 3.52
C CYS A 574 24.93 1.35 4.54
N SER A 575 24.98 2.66 4.35
CA SER A 575 25.57 3.58 5.34
C SER A 575 24.51 4.57 5.84
N LEU A 576 24.51 4.76 7.16
CA LEU A 576 23.77 5.81 7.84
C LEU A 576 24.79 6.75 8.48
N GLN A 577 24.83 7.99 8.01
CA GLN A 577 25.71 9.04 8.55
C GLN A 577 24.88 10.03 9.36
N VAL A 578 25.24 10.26 10.61
CA VAL A 578 24.56 11.21 11.50
C VAL A 578 25.58 12.15 12.15
N ASP A 579 25.25 13.44 12.22
CA ASP A 579 26.09 14.35 13.00
C ASP A 579 25.94 14.01 14.49
N ASN A 580 24.72 13.93 14.99
CA ASN A 580 24.43 13.65 16.39
C ASN A 580 23.46 12.46 16.54
N LEU A 581 23.77 11.56 17.46
CA LEU A 581 22.94 10.41 17.81
C LEU A 581 22.44 10.53 19.25
N THR A 582 21.14 10.50 19.46
CA THR A 582 20.51 10.32 20.77
C THR A 582 19.81 8.97 20.77
N ALA A 583 20.44 7.93 21.34
CA ALA A 583 19.89 6.59 21.35
C ALA A 583 20.06 5.92 22.71
N ALA A 584 18.93 5.49 23.28
CA ALA A 584 18.88 4.73 24.52
C ALA A 584 17.82 3.63 24.38
N ASP A 585 18.22 2.38 24.52
CA ASP A 585 17.39 1.18 24.26
C ASP A 585 16.82 1.11 22.82
N GLY A 586 17.45 1.79 21.85
CA GLY A 586 17.13 1.71 20.44
C GLY A 586 17.67 0.43 19.78
N THR A 587 17.07 0.01 18.67
CA THR A 587 17.51 -1.17 17.91
C THR A 587 17.93 -0.77 16.51
N PHE A 588 19.14 -1.17 16.10
CA PHE A 588 19.62 -1.04 14.73
C PHE A 588 19.69 -2.44 14.09
N VAL A 589 18.97 -2.66 13.00
CA VAL A 589 19.03 -3.90 12.23
C VAL A 589 20.02 -3.70 11.09
N MET A 590 21.07 -4.50 11.05
CA MET A 590 22.21 -4.34 10.14
C MET A 590 22.56 -5.64 9.44
N ASN A 591 22.89 -5.58 8.15
CA ASN A 591 23.53 -6.70 7.46
C ASN A 591 25.01 -6.82 7.84
N ALA A 592 25.49 -8.06 7.97
CA ALA A 592 26.92 -8.34 7.99
C ALA A 592 27.21 -9.70 7.33
N GLY A 593 28.38 -9.85 6.68
CA GLY A 593 28.68 -11.09 6.00
C GLY A 593 29.82 -10.99 5.00
N ALA A 594 29.64 -11.56 3.80
CA ALA A 594 30.64 -11.53 2.74
C ALA A 594 30.90 -10.09 2.26
N VAL A 595 32.08 -9.84 1.71
CA VAL A 595 32.42 -8.54 1.12
C VAL A 595 31.48 -8.22 -0.05
N ASP A 596 30.95 -7.00 -0.08
CA ASP A 596 30.13 -6.50 -1.19
C ASP A 596 30.99 -5.95 -2.34
N GLY A 597 30.35 -5.54 -3.44
CA GLY A 597 31.03 -4.92 -4.58
C GLY A 597 31.69 -3.56 -4.27
N GLY A 598 31.48 -2.99 -3.07
CA GLY A 598 32.12 -1.78 -2.57
C GLY A 598 33.28 -2.02 -1.59
N GLY A 599 33.58 -3.28 -1.28
CA GLY A 599 34.63 -3.65 -0.32
C GLY A 599 34.21 -3.61 1.15
N SER A 600 32.92 -3.48 1.43
CA SER A 600 32.38 -3.49 2.78
C SER A 600 31.95 -4.88 3.22
N TYR A 601 32.00 -5.16 4.52
CA TYR A 601 31.55 -6.42 5.15
C TYR A 601 30.29 -6.26 5.98
N SER A 602 29.76 -5.05 6.14
CA SER A 602 28.57 -4.77 6.93
C SER A 602 27.95 -3.43 6.57
N ASP A 603 26.68 -3.27 6.89
CA ASP A 603 26.06 -1.96 7.05
C ASP A 603 26.80 -1.18 8.14
N LYS A 604 26.77 0.16 8.04
CA LYS A 604 27.56 1.00 8.92
C LYS A 604 26.82 2.26 9.36
N LEU A 605 26.71 2.46 10.67
CA LEU A 605 26.33 3.72 11.30
C LEU A 605 27.59 4.55 11.57
N THR A 606 27.67 5.77 11.03
CA THR A 606 28.76 6.71 11.31
C THR A 606 28.24 7.91 12.09
N ILE A 607 28.88 8.25 13.20
CA ILE A 607 28.54 9.37 14.07
C ILE A 607 29.69 10.40 13.97
N ASP A 608 29.41 11.54 13.36
CA ASP A 608 30.46 12.52 13.03
C ASP A 608 30.79 13.43 14.20
N LYS A 609 29.80 13.87 15.00
CA LYS A 609 29.99 14.84 16.07
C LYS A 609 29.78 14.27 17.46
N ASN A 610 28.53 14.04 17.87
CA ASN A 610 28.20 13.68 19.24
C ASN A 610 27.30 12.45 19.29
N SER A 611 27.41 11.66 20.39
CA SER A 611 26.40 10.67 20.77
C SER A 611 26.08 10.75 22.25
N ALA A 612 24.82 10.55 22.61
CA ALA A 612 24.39 10.52 24.00
C ALA A 612 24.74 9.18 24.66
N ALA A 613 24.92 9.21 25.97
CA ALA A 613 25.09 7.99 26.79
C ALA A 613 23.87 7.08 26.67
N GLY A 614 24.12 5.78 26.58
CA GLY A 614 23.06 4.76 26.51
C GLY A 614 23.55 3.44 25.95
N THR A 615 22.74 2.40 26.10
CA THR A 615 22.99 1.07 25.54
C THR A 615 21.98 0.79 24.46
N ASN A 616 22.45 0.39 23.28
CA ASN A 616 21.64 0.13 22.11
C ASN A 616 21.81 -1.30 21.62
N ALA A 617 20.78 -1.85 21.02
CA ALA A 617 20.80 -3.18 20.44
C ALA A 617 21.20 -3.12 18.95
N ILE A 618 22.08 -4.02 18.54
CA ILE A 618 22.31 -4.31 17.12
C ILE A 618 21.75 -5.70 16.85
N LYS A 619 20.78 -5.78 15.94
CA LYS A 619 20.29 -7.03 15.40
C LYS A 619 20.96 -7.28 14.05
N ILE A 620 21.83 -8.28 14.00
CA ILE A 620 22.54 -8.61 12.76
C ILE A 620 21.69 -9.56 11.92
N VAL A 621 21.59 -9.26 10.64
CA VAL A 621 21.01 -10.12 9.58
C VAL A 621 22.15 -10.52 8.66
N SER A 622 22.20 -11.78 8.25
CA SER A 622 23.22 -12.25 7.34
C SER A 622 22.66 -13.25 6.33
N THR A 623 23.14 -13.18 5.11
CA THR A 623 22.89 -14.17 4.06
C THR A 623 24.07 -15.13 3.88
N GLY A 624 25.11 -15.01 4.74
CA GLY A 624 26.32 -15.83 4.74
C GLY A 624 27.58 -14.98 4.87
N GLY A 625 28.71 -15.64 5.08
CA GLY A 625 30.04 -15.00 5.13
C GLY A 625 30.37 -14.27 6.44
N LEU A 626 29.66 -14.51 7.53
CA LEU A 626 29.92 -13.89 8.85
C LEU A 626 31.35 -14.13 9.36
N GLU A 627 31.93 -15.29 9.07
CA GLU A 627 33.34 -15.56 9.40
C GLU A 627 34.31 -14.62 8.68
N ALA A 628 33.98 -14.20 7.46
CA ALA A 628 34.77 -13.19 6.74
C ALA A 628 34.62 -11.81 7.37
N ALA A 629 33.40 -11.42 7.75
CA ALA A 629 33.14 -10.17 8.45
C ALA A 629 33.88 -10.12 9.82
N ALA A 630 33.87 -11.23 10.57
CA ALA A 630 34.58 -11.32 11.86
C ALA A 630 36.11 -11.26 11.67
N ARG A 631 36.68 -12.01 10.72
CA ARG A 631 38.13 -11.97 10.43
C ARG A 631 38.60 -10.59 10.00
N ASN A 632 37.76 -9.81 9.32
CA ASN A 632 38.07 -8.45 8.89
C ASN A 632 37.61 -7.37 9.87
N HIS A 633 37.15 -7.77 11.07
CA HIS A 633 36.66 -6.84 12.09
C HIS A 633 35.68 -5.83 11.50
N ALA A 634 34.64 -6.30 10.84
CA ALA A 634 33.64 -5.44 10.20
C ALA A 634 33.11 -4.39 11.15
N VAL A 635 33.17 -3.14 10.72
CA VAL A 635 32.76 -1.97 11.52
C VAL A 635 31.27 -1.77 11.37
N LEU A 636 30.51 -1.95 12.43
CA LEU A 636 29.05 -1.72 12.47
C LEU A 636 28.73 -0.29 12.89
N VAL A 637 29.45 0.26 13.89
CA VAL A 637 29.28 1.64 14.32
C VAL A 637 30.64 2.31 14.36
N LYS A 638 30.74 3.53 13.84
CA LYS A 638 31.96 4.34 13.83
C LYS A 638 31.72 5.65 14.58
N GLY A 639 32.65 6.03 15.42
CA GLY A 639 32.72 7.36 16.02
C GLY A 639 31.79 7.60 17.22
N ALA A 640 31.40 6.56 17.96
CA ALA A 640 30.57 6.68 19.17
C ALA A 640 31.34 7.31 20.34
N ALA A 641 30.66 8.02 21.25
CA ALA A 641 31.22 8.46 22.51
C ALA A 641 31.49 7.25 23.45
N ALA A 642 32.35 7.44 24.45
CA ALA A 642 32.78 6.40 25.38
C ALA A 642 31.64 5.78 26.20
N ASP A 643 30.60 6.50 26.45
CA ASP A 643 29.40 6.07 27.20
C ASP A 643 28.21 5.62 26.32
N THR A 644 28.36 5.72 25.00
CA THR A 644 27.40 5.16 24.01
C THR A 644 27.79 3.72 23.73
N LYS A 645 26.99 2.77 24.19
CA LYS A 645 27.26 1.32 24.08
C LYS A 645 26.38 0.62 23.10
N PHE A 646 26.91 -0.44 22.49
CA PHE A 646 26.20 -1.28 21.55
C PHE A 646 26.42 -2.75 21.90
N ALA A 647 25.36 -3.56 21.80
CA ALA A 647 25.41 -4.99 22.00
C ALA A 647 24.55 -5.73 20.96
N VAL A 648 24.98 -6.90 20.53
CA VAL A 648 24.15 -7.74 19.66
C VAL A 648 23.01 -8.33 20.48
N SER A 649 21.77 -8.20 19.98
CA SER A 649 20.57 -8.60 20.74
C SER A 649 20.29 -10.10 20.69
N ASP A 650 20.64 -10.75 19.57
CA ASP A 650 20.31 -12.15 19.31
C ASP A 650 21.42 -12.86 18.53
N SER A 651 21.47 -14.20 18.65
CA SER A 651 22.26 -15.01 17.74
C SER A 651 21.79 -14.87 16.30
N VAL A 652 22.70 -15.00 15.35
CA VAL A 652 22.44 -14.79 13.92
C VAL A 652 22.35 -16.12 13.19
N TYR A 653 21.31 -16.28 12.43
CA TYR A 653 21.10 -17.40 11.52
C TYR A 653 20.92 -16.89 10.09
N ALA A 654 21.79 -17.36 9.20
CA ALA A 654 21.85 -16.87 7.81
C ALA A 654 21.21 -17.86 6.80
N ASN A 655 20.16 -18.58 7.20
CA ASN A 655 19.55 -19.67 6.42
C ASN A 655 20.56 -20.74 5.98
N GLY A 656 21.55 -20.98 6.83
CA GLY A 656 22.63 -21.93 6.62
C GLY A 656 22.61 -23.09 7.60
N LEU A 657 23.80 -23.57 7.94
CA LEU A 657 24.01 -24.72 8.82
C LEU A 657 24.32 -24.32 10.26
N TYR A 658 24.53 -23.03 10.53
CA TYR A 658 25.01 -22.56 11.81
C TYR A 658 24.20 -21.38 12.32
N GLU A 659 24.11 -21.31 13.64
CA GLU A 659 23.77 -20.13 14.40
C GLU A 659 25.05 -19.52 14.97
N PHE A 660 25.16 -18.20 14.90
CA PHE A 660 26.36 -17.48 15.30
C PHE A 660 26.07 -16.56 16.47
N ASP A 661 26.81 -16.71 17.55
CA ASP A 661 26.83 -15.79 18.65
C ASP A 661 27.92 -14.75 18.42
N ILE A 662 27.52 -13.49 18.27
CA ILE A 662 28.42 -12.39 17.93
C ILE A 662 28.67 -11.53 19.17
N THR A 663 29.95 -11.29 19.46
CA THR A 663 30.37 -10.33 20.47
C THR A 663 30.99 -9.12 19.77
N LEU A 664 30.56 -7.93 20.13
CA LEU A 664 31.19 -6.71 19.64
C LEU A 664 32.39 -6.33 20.48
N ALA A 665 33.39 -5.75 19.86
CA ALA A 665 34.51 -5.11 20.51
C ALA A 665 34.50 -3.61 20.18
N ASP A 666 34.75 -2.78 21.18
CA ASP A 666 35.00 -1.36 21.01
C ASP A 666 36.50 -1.11 20.72
N LYS A 667 36.78 -0.32 19.71
CA LYS A 667 38.15 0.12 19.38
C LYS A 667 38.22 1.63 19.51
N GLU A 668 39.04 2.12 20.40
CA GLU A 668 39.27 3.55 20.52
C GLU A 668 39.98 4.08 19.25
N ASN A 669 39.47 5.22 18.75
CA ASN A 669 40.00 5.92 17.60
C ASN A 669 39.83 7.44 17.85
N ASP A 670 40.91 8.11 18.24
CA ASP A 670 40.98 9.55 18.51
C ASP A 670 39.90 10.06 19.50
N GLY A 671 39.79 9.39 20.65
CA GLY A 671 38.82 9.71 21.73
C GLY A 671 37.37 9.29 21.42
N LYS A 672 37.12 8.67 20.29
CA LYS A 672 35.84 8.04 19.90
C LYS A 672 35.99 6.53 19.81
N TYR A 673 34.90 5.78 19.75
CA TYR A 673 34.89 4.34 19.75
C TYR A 673 34.20 3.80 18.51
N ASP A 674 34.89 2.91 17.82
CA ASP A 674 34.35 2.14 16.71
C ASP A 674 33.95 0.74 17.23
N TRP A 675 32.68 0.33 16.99
CA TRP A 675 32.16 -0.98 17.34
C TRP A 675 32.30 -1.93 16.18
N VAL A 676 33.09 -2.99 16.39
CA VAL A 676 33.43 -3.99 15.37
C VAL A 676 32.98 -5.38 15.79
N ILE A 677 32.83 -6.30 14.85
CA ILE A 677 32.64 -7.72 15.17
C ILE A 677 33.95 -8.21 15.81
N GLY A 678 33.92 -8.51 17.11
CA GLY A 678 35.08 -8.91 17.91
C GLY A 678 35.32 -10.42 17.88
N SER A 679 34.31 -11.20 18.25
CA SER A 679 34.38 -12.66 18.20
C SER A 679 33.10 -13.29 17.67
N LEU A 680 33.23 -14.53 17.19
CA LEU A 680 32.15 -15.30 16.58
C LEU A 680 32.13 -16.70 17.24
N GLY A 681 31.12 -16.98 18.03
CA GLY A 681 30.74 -18.33 18.42
C GLY A 681 29.95 -19.00 17.31
N LYS A 682 30.17 -20.30 17.07
CA LYS A 682 29.54 -21.04 15.98
C LYS A 682 28.95 -22.34 16.51
N THR A 683 27.64 -22.51 16.38
CA THR A 683 26.91 -23.70 16.80
C THR A 683 26.06 -24.20 15.63
N THR A 684 26.03 -25.53 15.45
CA THR A 684 25.16 -26.14 14.44
C THR A 684 23.68 -25.91 14.81
N VAL A 685 22.86 -25.69 13.79
CA VAL A 685 21.42 -25.60 13.97
C VAL A 685 20.81 -27.00 14.11
N ASN A 686 19.66 -27.11 14.76
CA ASN A 686 18.99 -28.39 14.99
C ASN A 686 18.66 -29.20 13.73
N SER A 687 18.60 -28.57 12.57
CA SER A 687 18.42 -29.27 11.29
C SER A 687 19.66 -30.08 10.89
N VAL A 688 20.84 -29.59 11.19
CA VAL A 688 22.11 -30.31 10.94
C VAL A 688 22.15 -31.61 11.74
N ASP A 689 21.74 -31.57 13.03
CA ASP A 689 21.72 -32.74 13.89
C ASP A 689 20.75 -33.81 13.36
N VAL A 690 19.53 -33.43 13.01
CA VAL A 690 18.52 -34.34 12.44
C VAL A 690 18.97 -34.92 11.11
N MET A 691 19.46 -34.05 10.20
CA MET A 691 19.97 -34.50 8.90
C MET A 691 21.16 -35.45 9.07
N SER A 692 22.12 -35.11 9.92
CA SER A 692 23.30 -35.96 10.16
C SER A 692 23.00 -37.28 10.86
N GLY A 693 21.91 -37.36 11.61
CA GLY A 693 21.43 -38.59 12.28
C GLY A 693 20.64 -39.52 11.36
N SER A 694 20.17 -39.10 10.21
CA SER A 694 19.28 -39.90 9.34
C SER A 694 19.94 -41.16 8.82
N HIS A 695 21.25 -41.19 8.59
CA HIS A 695 21.99 -42.36 8.16
C HIS A 695 22.06 -43.44 9.24
N ARG A 696 22.18 -43.09 10.52
CA ARG A 696 22.12 -44.02 11.64
C ARG A 696 20.76 -44.73 11.72
N VAL A 697 19.68 -44.01 11.37
CA VAL A 697 18.35 -44.62 11.28
C VAL A 697 18.28 -45.66 10.15
N ALA A 698 18.83 -45.36 8.99
CA ALA A 698 18.86 -46.26 7.85
C ALA A 698 19.69 -47.54 8.21
N TYR A 699 20.86 -47.35 8.84
CA TYR A 699 21.69 -48.44 9.32
C TYR A 699 20.96 -49.32 10.32
N GLY A 700 20.43 -48.77 11.42
CA GLY A 700 19.72 -49.52 12.43
C GLY A 700 18.52 -50.30 11.90
N ALA A 701 17.73 -49.66 11.01
CA ALA A 701 16.57 -50.32 10.40
C ALA A 701 16.98 -51.47 9.44
N TRP A 702 18.08 -51.34 8.70
CA TRP A 702 18.57 -52.37 7.81
C TRP A 702 19.13 -53.57 8.58
N VAL A 703 19.90 -53.33 9.65
CA VAL A 703 20.48 -54.37 10.51
C VAL A 703 19.36 -55.21 11.18
N GLU A 704 18.29 -54.60 11.65
CA GLU A 704 17.12 -55.27 12.21
C GLU A 704 16.50 -56.30 11.29
N GLY A 705 16.52 -56.07 9.96
CA GLY A 705 16.04 -57.02 8.98
C GLY A 705 16.91 -58.28 8.81
N ASN A 706 18.15 -58.29 9.33
CA ASN A 706 19.10 -59.42 9.21
C ASN A 706 18.96 -60.45 10.35
N GLY A 707 17.75 -60.87 10.74
CA GLY A 707 17.53 -61.81 11.82
C GLY A 707 18.24 -63.16 11.67
N THR A 708 18.32 -63.92 12.78
CA THR A 708 18.89 -65.29 12.81
C THR A 708 18.02 -66.28 12.05
N LEU A 709 18.61 -67.43 11.75
CA LEU A 709 17.89 -68.58 11.14
C LEU A 709 16.59 -68.90 11.95
N ARG A 710 16.71 -68.99 13.26
CA ARG A 710 15.60 -69.29 14.16
C ARG A 710 14.49 -68.24 14.13
N GLN A 711 14.84 -66.98 14.09
CA GLN A 711 13.87 -65.89 13.95
C GLN A 711 13.14 -65.88 12.59
N ARG A 712 13.78 -66.37 11.54
CA ARG A 712 13.22 -66.40 10.20
C ARG A 712 12.37 -67.64 9.93
N LEU A 713 12.84 -68.78 10.31
CA LEU A 713 12.25 -70.07 9.91
C LEU A 713 11.71 -70.90 11.10
N GLY A 714 11.80 -70.41 12.35
CA GLY A 714 11.48 -71.18 13.54
C GLY A 714 12.52 -72.27 13.83
N GLU A 715 12.09 -73.41 14.39
CA GLU A 715 12.92 -74.58 14.57
C GLU A 715 12.81 -75.50 13.33
N LEU A 716 13.90 -75.57 12.53
CA LEU A 716 13.95 -76.50 11.44
C LEU A 716 14.24 -77.92 11.97
N GLN A 717 13.31 -78.80 11.87
CA GLN A 717 13.56 -80.21 12.16
C GLN A 717 14.27 -80.88 10.97
N SER A 718 15.16 -81.85 11.24
CA SER A 718 15.85 -82.58 10.16
C SER A 718 14.85 -83.26 9.25
N GLY A 719 14.83 -82.88 7.95
CA GLY A 719 13.87 -83.40 6.95
C GLY A 719 12.79 -82.37 6.61
N ALA A 720 13.01 -81.09 6.76
CA ALA A 720 12.04 -80.12 6.39
C ALA A 720 11.67 -80.19 4.91
N ASP A 721 10.39 -80.30 4.62
CA ASP A 721 9.78 -80.31 3.29
C ASP A 721 9.68 -78.90 2.71
N ASN A 722 9.33 -78.79 1.45
CA ASN A 722 9.01 -77.49 0.82
C ASN A 722 7.98 -76.77 1.68
N GLY A 723 8.08 -75.43 1.75
CA GLY A 723 7.20 -74.67 2.59
C GLY A 723 7.05 -73.18 2.22
N VAL A 724 5.95 -72.63 2.72
CA VAL A 724 5.75 -71.16 2.74
C VAL A 724 5.79 -70.70 4.20
N TRP A 725 6.36 -69.53 4.41
CA TRP A 725 6.37 -68.94 5.72
C TRP A 725 6.07 -67.45 5.67
N ALA A 726 5.59 -66.91 6.75
CA ALA A 726 5.41 -65.50 6.94
C ALA A 726 5.76 -65.14 8.37
N ARG A 727 6.38 -63.99 8.54
CA ARG A 727 6.61 -63.43 9.86
C ARG A 727 6.34 -61.92 9.89
N MET A 728 5.91 -61.45 11.03
CA MET A 728 5.83 -60.05 11.38
C MET A 728 6.71 -59.82 12.58
N PHE A 729 7.58 -58.82 12.49
CA PHE A 729 8.32 -58.38 13.63
C PHE A 729 8.29 -56.85 13.73
N GLY A 730 8.50 -56.34 14.93
CA GLY A 730 8.50 -54.91 15.15
C GLY A 730 8.98 -54.61 16.55
N GLY A 731 9.22 -53.33 16.77
CA GLY A 731 9.78 -52.91 18.03
C GLY A 731 10.04 -51.40 18.13
N LYS A 732 10.89 -51.05 19.01
CA LYS A 732 11.37 -49.70 19.18
C LYS A 732 12.91 -49.72 19.21
N LEU A 733 13.53 -49.06 18.23
CA LEU A 733 14.93 -48.71 18.24
C LEU A 733 15.12 -47.34 18.89
N GLY A 734 16.22 -47.11 19.53
CA GLY A 734 16.63 -45.84 20.09
C GLY A 734 18.10 -45.59 19.82
N GLY A 735 18.46 -44.37 19.57
CA GLY A 735 19.82 -43.82 19.56
C GLY A 735 19.79 -42.48 20.29
N ASP A 736 20.94 -41.82 20.41
CA ASP A 736 21.05 -40.56 21.15
C ASP A 736 20.13 -39.45 20.61
N GLU A 737 19.86 -39.45 19.31
CA GLU A 737 19.18 -38.36 18.61
C GLU A 737 17.80 -38.79 18.07
N PHE A 738 17.45 -40.08 18.12
CA PHE A 738 16.21 -40.57 17.54
C PHE A 738 15.59 -41.78 18.28
N THR A 739 14.29 -41.95 18.04
CA THR A 739 13.62 -43.24 18.29
C THR A 739 12.84 -43.63 17.03
N ASN A 740 12.88 -44.93 16.70
CA ASN A 740 12.16 -45.54 15.58
C ASN A 740 11.24 -46.63 16.08
N LYS A 741 9.94 -46.49 15.87
CA LYS A 741 8.93 -47.55 16.09
C LYS A 741 8.66 -48.16 14.74
N TYR A 742 9.02 -49.43 14.54
CA TYR A 742 8.94 -50.10 13.25
C TYR A 742 8.05 -51.32 13.28
N LYS A 743 7.52 -51.69 12.10
CA LYS A 743 6.79 -52.92 11.81
C LYS A 743 7.29 -53.47 10.49
N THR A 744 7.65 -54.74 10.47
CA THR A 744 8.19 -55.41 9.30
C THR A 744 7.42 -56.67 9.03
N TYR A 745 7.09 -56.88 7.77
CA TYR A 745 6.42 -58.07 7.27
C TYR A 745 7.37 -58.78 6.32
N GLN A 746 7.52 -60.11 6.49
CA GLN A 746 8.29 -60.93 5.57
C GLN A 746 7.44 -62.13 5.13
N PHE A 747 7.57 -62.50 3.87
CA PHE A 747 6.94 -63.67 3.26
C PHE A 747 7.99 -64.41 2.47
N GLY A 748 8.06 -65.72 2.63
CA GLY A 748 9.03 -66.53 1.93
C GLY A 748 8.47 -67.86 1.49
N TYR A 749 9.18 -68.40 0.51
CA TYR A 749 9.03 -69.76 0.00
C TYR A 749 10.36 -70.47 -0.06
N ASP A 750 10.44 -71.68 0.38
CA ASP A 750 11.64 -72.50 0.29
C ASP A 750 11.30 -73.92 -0.22
N ALA A 751 12.30 -74.51 -0.82
CA ALA A 751 12.21 -75.87 -1.39
C ALA A 751 13.51 -76.65 -1.12
N GLN A 752 13.35 -77.92 -0.92
CA GLN A 752 14.46 -78.84 -0.77
C GLN A 752 15.23 -79.03 -2.06
N ALA A 753 16.53 -78.82 -2.01
CA ALA A 753 17.45 -79.03 -3.14
C ALA A 753 18.67 -79.88 -2.69
N GLY A 754 18.52 -81.19 -2.68
CA GLY A 754 19.51 -82.10 -2.08
C GLY A 754 19.49 -81.95 -0.55
N ASP A 755 20.66 -81.67 0.05
CA ASP A 755 20.80 -81.46 1.51
C ASP A 755 20.52 -80.00 1.89
N TRP A 756 20.24 -79.12 0.92
CA TRP A 756 19.96 -77.73 1.11
C TRP A 756 18.45 -77.43 1.07
N LEU A 757 17.99 -76.59 1.99
CA LEU A 757 16.73 -75.88 1.86
C LEU A 757 17.02 -74.54 1.26
N VAL A 758 16.61 -74.29 0.01
CA VAL A 758 16.83 -73.04 -0.70
C VAL A 758 15.56 -72.19 -0.83
N GLY A 759 15.61 -70.91 -0.68
CA GLY A 759 14.42 -70.11 -0.70
C GLY A 759 14.63 -68.63 -1.06
N ALA A 760 13.50 -67.95 -1.25
CA ALA A 760 13.43 -66.52 -1.45
C ALA A 760 12.40 -65.90 -0.55
N ALA A 761 12.64 -64.70 -0.12
CA ALA A 761 11.71 -63.92 0.71
C ALA A 761 11.62 -62.47 0.24
N TYR A 762 10.47 -61.88 0.49
CA TYR A 762 10.21 -60.46 0.36
C TYR A 762 9.97 -59.85 1.73
N GLU A 763 10.51 -58.65 1.93
CA GLU A 763 10.42 -57.87 3.15
C GLU A 763 9.83 -56.49 2.86
N TYR A 764 8.89 -56.09 3.70
CA TYR A 764 8.42 -54.71 3.77
C TYR A 764 8.42 -54.19 5.19
N SER A 765 9.11 -53.10 5.47
CA SER A 765 9.21 -52.44 6.74
C SER A 765 8.68 -51.03 6.68
N ASP A 766 7.95 -50.60 7.74
CA ASP A 766 7.43 -49.26 7.91
C ASP A 766 7.75 -48.80 9.34
N GLY A 767 8.47 -47.71 9.47
CA GLY A 767 8.92 -47.12 10.72
C GLY A 767 8.49 -45.66 10.90
N SER A 768 8.11 -45.32 12.12
CA SER A 768 7.82 -43.95 12.56
C SER A 768 8.95 -43.40 13.41
N LEU A 769 9.51 -42.31 13.01
CA LEU A 769 10.67 -41.67 13.59
C LEU A 769 10.28 -40.48 14.45
N ASN A 770 10.94 -40.31 15.59
CA ASN A 770 10.97 -39.09 16.35
C ASN A 770 12.44 -38.76 16.64
N TYR A 771 12.86 -37.61 16.16
CA TYR A 771 14.13 -36.97 16.44
C TYR A 771 13.97 -35.99 17.62
N THR A 772 15.04 -35.52 18.19
CA THR A 772 15.00 -34.49 19.25
C THR A 772 14.27 -33.22 18.76
N SER A 773 14.47 -32.85 17.48
CA SER A 773 13.87 -31.67 16.88
C SER A 773 13.14 -31.97 15.56
N GLY A 774 12.49 -33.15 15.47
CA GLY A 774 11.85 -33.53 14.23
C GLY A 774 11.08 -34.84 14.35
N SER A 775 10.38 -35.16 13.27
CA SER A 775 9.73 -36.46 13.06
C SER A 775 9.98 -36.93 11.64
N GLY A 776 9.69 -38.21 11.37
CA GLY A 776 9.85 -38.74 10.01
C GLY A 776 9.32 -40.16 9.91
N LYS A 777 9.57 -40.78 8.78
CA LYS A 777 9.27 -42.19 8.50
C LYS A 777 10.45 -42.83 7.80
N ASN A 778 10.60 -44.13 7.99
CA ASN A 778 11.46 -44.90 7.14
C ASN A 778 10.71 -46.15 6.61
N LYS A 779 10.96 -46.51 5.38
CA LYS A 779 10.41 -47.68 4.74
C LYS A 779 11.50 -48.48 4.06
N ILE A 780 11.40 -49.82 4.16
CA ILE A 780 12.34 -50.72 3.47
C ILE A 780 11.53 -51.72 2.68
N GLY A 781 11.90 -51.88 1.42
CA GLY A 781 11.46 -52.99 0.57
C GLY A 781 12.67 -53.82 0.17
N ALA A 782 12.70 -55.10 0.50
CA ALA A 782 13.87 -55.94 0.20
C ALA A 782 13.48 -57.34 -0.27
N VAL A 783 14.35 -57.95 -1.03
CA VAL A 783 14.30 -59.34 -1.46
C VAL A 783 15.50 -60.08 -0.90
N SER A 784 15.29 -61.29 -0.39
CA SER A 784 16.36 -62.15 0.10
C SER A 784 16.34 -63.49 -0.65
N LEU A 785 17.52 -63.97 -0.93
CA LEU A 785 17.76 -65.39 -1.31
C LEU A 785 18.54 -66.05 -0.21
N TYR A 786 18.14 -67.24 0.13
CA TYR A 786 18.81 -67.99 1.20
C TYR A 786 18.94 -69.46 0.94
N GLY A 787 19.90 -70.07 1.59
CA GLY A 787 20.16 -71.51 1.58
C GLY A 787 20.57 -72.01 2.96
N THR A 788 19.83 -72.97 3.48
CA THR A 788 20.13 -73.58 4.79
C THR A 788 20.49 -75.03 4.60
N LEU A 789 21.70 -75.43 4.99
CA LEU A 789 22.20 -76.81 5.04
C LEU A 789 22.00 -77.36 6.43
N GLN A 790 21.27 -78.47 6.56
CA GLN A 790 21.07 -79.14 7.82
C GLN A 790 21.90 -80.41 7.93
N GLY A 791 22.77 -80.47 8.96
CA GLY A 791 23.59 -81.61 9.30
C GLY A 791 22.80 -82.64 10.08
N LYS A 792 23.11 -83.95 9.83
CA LYS A 792 22.52 -85.11 10.60
C LYS A 792 22.90 -85.08 12.08
N ASP A 793 23.81 -84.19 12.52
CA ASP A 793 24.30 -84.01 13.85
C ASP A 793 23.67 -82.79 14.55
N ASN A 794 22.49 -82.33 14.12
CA ASN A 794 21.74 -81.15 14.57
C ASN A 794 22.52 -79.85 14.39
N SER A 795 23.43 -79.77 13.40
CA SER A 795 24.05 -78.58 12.99
C SER A 795 23.25 -77.94 11.83
N ALA A 796 23.33 -76.62 11.71
CA ALA A 796 22.81 -75.85 10.57
C ALA A 796 23.81 -74.80 10.11
N LEU A 797 23.95 -74.68 8.77
CA LEU A 797 24.65 -73.59 8.12
C LEU A 797 23.68 -72.84 7.24
N ASP A 798 23.50 -71.59 7.53
CA ASP A 798 22.57 -70.71 6.80
C ASP A 798 23.34 -69.59 6.11
N ILE A 799 23.03 -69.33 4.83
CA ILE A 799 23.60 -68.26 4.03
C ILE A 799 22.43 -67.46 3.47
N VAL A 800 22.44 -66.13 3.69
CA VAL A 800 21.41 -65.20 3.27
C VAL A 800 22.05 -64.08 2.48
N VAL A 801 21.54 -63.79 1.29
CA VAL A 801 21.84 -62.56 0.50
C VAL A 801 20.57 -61.72 0.45
N LYS A 802 20.63 -60.50 0.90
CA LYS A 802 19.51 -59.57 0.92
C LYS A 802 19.87 -58.30 0.15
N ARG A 803 18.98 -57.85 -0.71
CA ARG A 803 19.09 -56.53 -1.38
C ARG A 803 17.76 -55.79 -1.33
N GLY A 804 17.81 -54.53 -1.09
CA GLY A 804 16.62 -53.73 -0.98
C GLY A 804 16.88 -52.25 -1.10
N ARG A 805 15.79 -51.48 -0.97
CA ARG A 805 15.81 -50.03 -0.99
C ARG A 805 15.22 -49.46 0.29
N ILE A 806 15.90 -48.49 0.85
CA ILE A 806 15.52 -47.74 2.05
C ILE A 806 15.00 -46.37 1.59
N TYR A 807 13.83 -45.98 2.06
CA TYR A 807 13.26 -44.63 1.90
C TYR A 807 13.15 -44.00 3.26
N GLY A 808 13.55 -42.74 3.40
CA GLY A 808 13.39 -41.95 4.60
C GLY A 808 12.87 -40.59 4.31
N ASP A 809 12.00 -40.06 5.18
CA ASP A 809 11.60 -38.68 5.22
C ASP A 809 11.86 -38.09 6.61
N MET A 810 12.02 -36.79 6.65
CA MET A 810 12.19 -36.05 7.89
C MET A 810 11.48 -34.68 7.81
N ASP A 811 10.76 -34.34 8.87
CA ASP A 811 10.14 -33.04 9.10
C ASP A 811 10.75 -32.46 10.37
N ILE A 812 11.54 -31.40 10.21
CA ILE A 812 12.33 -30.76 11.25
C ILE A 812 11.56 -29.53 11.74
N TYR A 813 11.32 -29.44 13.04
CA TYR A 813 10.58 -28.36 13.65
C TYR A 813 11.40 -27.64 14.73
N GLY A 814 10.83 -26.56 15.28
CA GLY A 814 11.51 -25.68 16.21
C GLY A 814 11.90 -24.35 15.54
N LYS A 815 13.00 -23.76 15.97
CA LYS A 815 13.46 -22.45 15.48
C LYS A 815 13.88 -22.50 14.00
N TYR A 816 14.47 -23.63 13.57
CA TYR A 816 15.01 -23.80 12.20
C TYR A 816 14.31 -24.97 11.51
N ARG A 817 13.12 -24.70 11.00
CA ARG A 817 12.31 -25.70 10.30
C ARG A 817 12.90 -26.03 8.95
N ASP A 818 12.94 -27.33 8.63
CA ASP A 818 13.31 -27.83 7.32
C ASP A 818 12.64 -29.18 7.05
N GLN A 819 12.72 -29.68 5.81
CA GLN A 819 12.21 -30.98 5.43
C GLN A 819 13.18 -31.61 4.42
N GLY A 820 13.30 -32.92 4.46
CA GLY A 820 14.09 -33.66 3.49
C GLY A 820 13.59 -35.09 3.34
N ASP A 821 13.85 -35.67 2.19
CA ASP A 821 13.61 -37.08 1.90
C ASP A 821 14.78 -37.65 1.12
N TYR A 822 15.00 -38.94 1.33
CA TYR A 822 16.08 -39.66 0.65
C TYR A 822 15.69 -41.09 0.31
N SER A 823 16.41 -41.69 -0.62
CA SER A 823 16.38 -43.10 -0.88
C SER A 823 17.78 -43.65 -1.17
N THR A 824 18.04 -44.85 -0.68
CA THR A 824 19.34 -45.53 -0.95
C THR A 824 19.12 -47.00 -1.11
N ASP A 825 20.02 -47.68 -1.83
CA ASP A 825 20.04 -49.12 -1.94
C ASP A 825 20.91 -49.71 -0.85
N ALA A 826 20.53 -50.88 -0.36
CA ALA A 826 21.30 -51.62 0.63
C ALA A 826 21.41 -53.13 0.25
N THR A 827 22.55 -53.74 0.56
CA THR A 827 22.81 -55.12 0.30
C THR A 827 23.46 -55.72 1.55
N SER A 828 23.11 -56.97 1.90
CA SER A 828 23.83 -57.70 2.92
C SER A 828 23.99 -59.19 2.58
N ILE A 829 25.05 -59.80 3.09
CA ILE A 829 25.33 -61.23 3.03
C ILE A 829 25.59 -61.67 4.47
N GLY A 830 24.82 -62.65 4.94
CA GLY A 830 24.96 -63.26 6.25
C GLY A 830 25.27 -64.72 6.15
N VAL A 831 26.17 -65.20 7.01
CA VAL A 831 26.44 -66.61 7.19
C VAL A 831 26.32 -66.94 8.67
N GLU A 832 25.47 -67.89 9.02
CA GLU A 832 25.20 -68.35 10.38
C GLU A 832 25.48 -69.81 10.47
N TYR A 833 26.21 -70.21 11.53
CA TYR A 833 26.38 -71.60 11.90
C TYR A 833 25.81 -71.78 13.31
N SER A 834 25.00 -72.82 13.46
CA SER A 834 24.49 -73.25 14.77
C SER A 834 24.61 -74.76 14.94
N LYS A 835 24.68 -75.19 16.18
CA LYS A 835 24.67 -76.63 16.52
C LYS A 835 23.92 -76.87 17.84
N ARG A 836 22.89 -77.67 17.78
CA ARG A 836 22.11 -78.01 18.92
C ARG A 836 22.71 -79.22 19.63
N PHE A 837 22.89 -79.17 20.91
CA PHE A 837 23.28 -80.16 21.80
C PHE A 837 22.12 -80.49 22.73
N ASP A 838 21.57 -81.74 22.63
CA ASP A 838 20.50 -82.19 23.43
C ASP A 838 21.04 -82.73 24.75
N GLY A 839 20.48 -82.27 25.88
CA GLY A 839 20.78 -82.68 27.24
C GLY A 839 19.71 -83.63 27.82
N GLY A 840 19.86 -84.03 29.08
CA GLY A 840 18.84 -84.80 29.73
C GLY A 840 17.54 -83.99 30.00
N ASN A 841 16.41 -84.69 30.16
CA ASN A 841 15.08 -84.09 30.42
C ASN A 841 14.56 -83.06 29.36
N ASN A 842 14.89 -83.30 28.08
CA ASN A 842 14.50 -82.49 26.94
C ASN A 842 15.03 -81.04 26.97
N VAL A 843 16.05 -80.71 27.74
CA VAL A 843 16.79 -79.52 27.74
C VAL A 843 17.82 -79.57 26.58
N TYR A 844 18.02 -78.44 25.90
CA TYR A 844 19.01 -78.29 24.86
C TYR A 844 19.79 -77.02 25.01
N PHE A 845 21.00 -76.97 24.41
CA PHE A 845 21.85 -75.79 24.27
C PHE A 845 22.22 -75.69 22.76
N GLU A 846 22.16 -74.50 22.22
CA GLU A 846 22.51 -74.26 20.85
C GLU A 846 23.39 -73.02 20.76
N PRO A 847 24.73 -73.18 20.73
CA PRO A 847 25.65 -72.12 20.37
C PRO A 847 25.44 -71.70 18.89
N GLN A 848 25.59 -70.41 18.64
CA GLN A 848 25.39 -69.81 17.34
C GLN A 848 26.54 -68.83 17.05
N ALA A 849 27.02 -68.82 15.83
CA ALA A 849 27.96 -67.83 15.31
C ALA A 849 27.45 -67.29 14.00
N GLN A 850 27.38 -65.99 13.83
CA GLN A 850 26.93 -65.35 12.60
C GLN A 850 27.93 -64.25 12.21
N LEU A 851 28.21 -64.14 10.92
CA LEU A 851 28.91 -63.04 10.32
C LEU A 851 28.02 -62.42 9.25
N THR A 852 27.82 -61.12 9.33
CA THR A 852 27.03 -60.39 8.38
C THR A 852 27.84 -59.24 7.79
N PHE A 853 28.03 -59.25 6.49
CA PHE A 853 28.57 -58.13 5.74
C PHE A 853 27.42 -57.37 5.11
N GLY A 854 27.39 -56.03 5.31
CA GLY A 854 26.36 -55.15 4.78
C GLY A 854 26.98 -53.94 4.09
N ARG A 855 26.29 -53.39 3.10
CA ARG A 855 26.59 -52.11 2.50
C ARG A 855 25.29 -51.35 2.30
N ILE A 856 25.27 -50.09 2.68
CA ILE A 856 24.30 -49.08 2.30
C ILE A 856 25.01 -48.14 1.32
N ASP A 857 24.49 -48.00 0.09
CA ASP A 857 25.09 -47.12 -0.90
C ASP A 857 24.99 -45.66 -0.48
N GLY A 858 25.99 -44.86 -0.84
CA GLY A 858 25.95 -43.43 -0.60
C GLY A 858 24.78 -42.77 -1.33
N TYR A 859 24.28 -41.68 -0.80
CA TYR A 859 23.15 -40.97 -1.37
C TYR A 859 23.24 -39.47 -1.10
N ASP A 860 22.56 -38.68 -1.92
CA ASP A 860 22.43 -37.26 -1.75
C ASP A 860 20.97 -36.81 -1.90
N TYR A 861 20.63 -35.70 -1.26
CA TYR A 861 19.35 -35.02 -1.41
C TYR A 861 19.49 -33.54 -1.11
N ILE A 862 18.47 -32.75 -1.49
CA ILE A 862 18.40 -31.32 -1.19
C ILE A 862 17.18 -31.09 -0.31
N SER A 863 17.37 -30.47 0.84
CA SER A 863 16.28 -30.11 1.74
C SER A 863 15.42 -28.96 1.17
N ASN A 864 14.24 -28.75 1.73
CA ASN A 864 13.36 -27.65 1.31
C ASN A 864 13.97 -26.25 1.52
N LYS A 865 14.94 -26.11 2.40
CA LYS A 865 15.72 -24.87 2.60
C LYS A 865 16.95 -24.77 1.69
N GLY A 866 17.13 -25.72 0.80
CA GLY A 866 18.25 -25.73 -0.16
C GLY A 866 19.57 -26.25 0.39
N VAL A 867 19.57 -26.95 1.50
CA VAL A 867 20.78 -27.62 2.01
C VAL A 867 20.98 -28.90 1.22
N LYS A 868 22.13 -28.97 0.50
CA LYS A 868 22.57 -30.20 -0.15
C LYS A 868 23.24 -31.10 0.88
N VAL A 869 22.72 -32.29 1.10
CA VAL A 869 23.26 -33.31 2.02
C VAL A 869 23.76 -34.48 1.20
N ALA A 870 24.98 -34.94 1.43
CA ALA A 870 25.57 -36.08 0.78
C ALA A 870 26.20 -37.02 1.81
N TYR A 871 25.92 -38.30 1.69
CA TYR A 871 26.49 -39.38 2.49
C TYR A 871 27.32 -40.25 1.63
N ASP A 872 28.48 -40.67 2.16
CA ASP A 872 29.30 -41.73 1.58
C ASP A 872 28.69 -43.12 1.84
N ASP A 873 29.20 -44.13 1.15
CA ASP A 873 28.85 -45.52 1.37
C ASP A 873 29.12 -45.91 2.84
N LEU A 874 28.18 -46.67 3.43
CA LEU A 874 28.41 -47.32 4.73
C LEU A 874 28.63 -48.81 4.54
N ASN A 875 29.79 -49.28 4.97
CA ASN A 875 30.10 -50.72 5.03
C ASN A 875 30.00 -51.21 6.45
N SER A 876 29.26 -52.27 6.66
CA SER A 876 29.00 -52.91 7.93
C SER A 876 29.55 -54.32 7.95
N PHE A 877 30.24 -54.73 9.01
CA PHE A 877 30.71 -56.09 9.23
C PHE A 877 30.43 -56.48 10.65
N ILE A 878 29.28 -57.16 10.86
CA ILE A 878 28.79 -57.57 12.21
C ILE A 878 29.13 -59.01 12.48
N GLY A 879 29.83 -59.28 13.58
CA GLY A 879 29.99 -60.59 14.15
C GLY A 879 29.03 -60.78 15.32
N ARG A 880 28.40 -61.97 15.39
CA ARG A 880 27.48 -62.34 16.46
C ARG A 880 27.91 -63.67 17.02
N LEU A 881 28.04 -63.75 18.34
CA LEU A 881 28.18 -64.97 19.09
C LEU A 881 27.00 -65.09 20.04
N GLY A 882 26.20 -66.18 19.91
CA GLY A 882 24.99 -66.38 20.67
C GLY A 882 24.89 -67.78 21.28
N ILE A 883 24.05 -67.89 22.24
CA ILE A 883 23.63 -69.17 22.84
C ILE A 883 22.10 -69.13 23.01
N VAL A 884 21.48 -70.22 22.62
CA VAL A 884 20.08 -70.49 22.91
C VAL A 884 20.05 -71.66 23.93
N ALA A 885 19.28 -71.53 24.99
CA ALA A 885 19.04 -72.55 25.95
C ALA A 885 17.54 -72.81 26.10
N GLY A 886 17.08 -74.02 25.82
CA GLY A 886 15.66 -74.31 25.73
C GLY A 886 15.26 -75.63 26.30
N LYS A 887 13.93 -75.79 26.39
CA LYS A 887 13.30 -77.04 26.75
C LYS A 887 12.27 -77.48 25.70
N ALA A 888 12.50 -78.64 25.09
CA ALA A 888 11.61 -79.23 24.13
C ALA A 888 10.41 -79.93 24.81
N PHE A 889 9.26 -79.89 24.17
CA PHE A 889 8.01 -80.51 24.51
C PHE A 889 7.54 -81.35 23.36
N SER A 890 6.48 -82.07 23.47
CA SER A 890 5.93 -82.99 22.44
C SER A 890 5.50 -82.22 21.19
N ARG A 891 5.27 -80.90 21.25
CA ARG A 891 4.72 -80.14 20.11
C ARG A 891 5.39 -78.73 19.99
N GLY A 892 6.61 -78.57 20.45
CA GLY A 892 7.32 -77.29 20.36
C GLY A 892 8.35 -77.14 21.49
N ASP A 893 8.90 -75.95 21.63
CA ASP A 893 9.86 -75.64 22.65
C ASP A 893 9.64 -74.24 23.23
N VAL A 894 10.26 -73.96 24.34
CA VAL A 894 10.50 -72.61 24.91
C VAL A 894 11.97 -72.44 25.12
N TYR A 895 12.47 -71.22 24.88
CA TYR A 895 13.90 -70.94 25.02
C TYR A 895 14.16 -69.55 25.52
N VAL A 896 15.36 -69.38 26.10
CA VAL A 896 16.01 -68.09 26.29
C VAL A 896 17.20 -67.97 25.34
N LYS A 897 17.49 -66.78 24.86
CA LYS A 897 18.64 -66.50 24.02
C LYS A 897 19.44 -65.32 24.55
N ALA A 898 20.75 -65.39 24.39
CA ALA A 898 21.66 -64.29 24.64
C ALA A 898 22.73 -64.25 23.55
N SER A 899 23.03 -63.04 23.05
CA SER A 899 24.07 -62.88 22.01
C SER A 899 24.86 -61.61 22.27
N VAL A 900 26.16 -61.69 22.05
CA VAL A 900 27.06 -60.54 21.96
C VAL A 900 27.30 -60.25 20.49
N LEU A 901 27.11 -59.03 20.11
CA LEU A 901 27.34 -58.56 18.73
C LEU A 901 28.41 -57.47 18.74
N HIS A 902 29.19 -57.42 17.67
CA HIS A 902 30.17 -56.38 17.49
C HIS A 902 30.20 -55.95 16.01
N GLU A 903 30.09 -54.64 15.76
CA GLU A 903 30.30 -54.04 14.47
C GLU A 903 31.78 -53.67 14.30
N PHE A 904 32.48 -54.34 13.38
CA PHE A 904 33.91 -54.18 13.12
C PHE A 904 34.21 -53.06 12.14
N SER A 905 33.19 -52.52 11.43
CA SER A 905 33.26 -51.50 10.44
C SER A 905 32.26 -50.41 10.79
N GLY A 906 31.44 -49.96 9.94
CA GLY A 906 30.38 -48.97 10.27
C GLY A 906 30.78 -47.51 10.01
N ASN A 907 31.83 -47.30 9.26
CA ASN A 907 32.28 -45.94 8.93
C ASN A 907 31.56 -45.36 7.73
N SER A 908 31.22 -44.12 7.85
CA SER A 908 30.61 -43.27 6.77
C SER A 908 30.95 -41.82 7.03
N SER A 909 30.78 -40.96 6.09
CA SER A 909 30.85 -39.52 6.27
C SER A 909 29.60 -38.81 5.73
N VAL A 910 29.32 -37.66 6.29
CA VAL A 910 28.28 -36.77 5.81
C VAL A 910 28.85 -35.39 5.48
N THR A 911 28.49 -34.86 4.33
CA THR A 911 28.79 -33.49 3.96
C THR A 911 27.50 -32.74 3.69
N MET A 912 27.40 -31.51 4.17
CA MET A 912 26.29 -30.61 3.92
C MET A 912 26.80 -29.29 3.36
N LEU A 913 26.08 -28.75 2.38
CA LEU A 913 26.36 -27.46 1.77
C LEU A 913 25.06 -26.66 1.70
N ALA A 914 25.00 -25.54 2.40
CA ALA A 914 23.87 -24.62 2.36
C ALA A 914 23.96 -23.66 1.16
N ALA A 915 22.83 -23.08 0.76
CA ALA A 915 22.74 -22.13 -0.33
C ALA A 915 23.58 -20.85 -0.10
N ASN A 916 23.82 -20.48 1.15
CA ASN A 916 24.67 -19.36 1.54
C ASN A 916 26.19 -19.68 1.50
N GLY A 917 26.59 -20.89 1.06
CA GLY A 917 27.98 -21.34 0.97
C GLY A 917 28.56 -21.92 2.27
N GLU A 918 27.81 -22.01 3.36
CA GLU A 918 28.24 -22.69 4.57
C GLU A 918 28.33 -24.19 4.35
N SER A 919 29.38 -24.81 4.89
CA SER A 919 29.60 -26.24 4.80
C SER A 919 29.73 -26.87 6.18
N TYR A 920 29.26 -28.12 6.30
CA TYR A 920 29.44 -28.99 7.46
C TYR A 920 29.92 -30.34 6.97
N SER A 921 30.87 -30.94 7.69
CA SER A 921 31.33 -32.30 7.43
C SER A 921 31.56 -33.00 8.73
N ALA A 922 31.13 -34.23 8.82
CA ALA A 922 31.37 -35.10 10.00
C ALA A 922 31.56 -36.54 9.57
N ASP A 923 32.58 -37.18 10.15
CA ASP A 923 32.75 -38.62 10.08
C ASP A 923 31.81 -39.29 11.06
N LYS A 924 31.18 -40.37 10.66
CA LYS A 924 30.28 -41.20 11.44
C LYS A 924 30.89 -42.57 11.60
N ASP A 925 31.02 -43.02 12.84
CA ASP A 925 31.49 -44.35 13.21
C ASP A 925 30.40 -45.02 14.02
N TYR A 926 29.90 -46.16 13.56
CA TYR A 926 28.91 -47.01 14.23
C TYR A 926 29.54 -48.29 14.76
N GLY A 927 30.89 -48.39 14.82
CA GLY A 927 31.62 -49.51 15.40
C GLY A 927 31.38 -49.61 16.90
N ASP A 928 30.68 -50.65 17.34
CA ASP A 928 30.31 -50.80 18.76
C ASP A 928 29.99 -52.26 19.13
N THR A 929 29.89 -52.54 20.42
CA THR A 929 29.57 -53.83 20.99
C THR A 929 28.28 -53.74 21.79
N TRP A 930 27.33 -54.64 21.50
CA TRP A 930 26.09 -54.72 22.27
C TRP A 930 25.70 -56.15 22.63
N LEU A 931 24.87 -56.27 23.66
CA LEU A 931 24.29 -57.51 24.13
C LEU A 931 22.81 -57.59 23.75
N GLU A 932 22.36 -58.68 23.17
CA GLU A 932 20.93 -58.99 22.94
C GLU A 932 20.51 -60.17 23.82
N VAL A 933 19.37 -60.00 24.50
CA VAL A 933 18.71 -61.06 25.25
C VAL A 933 17.27 -61.23 24.86
N GLY A 934 16.76 -62.42 24.84
CA GLY A 934 15.37 -62.66 24.48
C GLY A 934 14.82 -63.99 25.04
N ILE A 935 13.53 -64.11 24.94
CA ILE A 935 12.75 -65.32 25.25
C ILE A 935 11.81 -65.62 24.13
N GLY A 936 11.68 -66.89 23.74
CA GLY A 936 10.82 -67.27 22.65
C GLY A 936 10.39 -68.72 22.77
N GLY A 937 9.70 -69.18 21.74
CA GLY A 937 9.25 -70.59 21.62
C GLY A 937 8.59 -70.80 20.28
N ASN A 938 8.34 -72.03 20.01
CA ASN A 938 7.56 -72.51 18.89
C ASN A 938 6.50 -73.54 19.32
N ILE A 939 5.54 -73.71 18.47
CA ILE A 939 4.52 -74.79 18.62
C ILE A 939 4.11 -75.32 17.25
N THR A 940 4.15 -76.64 17.11
CA THR A 940 3.67 -77.35 15.91
C THR A 940 2.19 -77.72 16.08
N LEU A 941 1.37 -77.21 15.19
CA LEU A 941 -0.08 -77.44 15.13
C LEU A 941 -0.39 -78.37 13.98
N GLY A 942 -0.61 -79.64 14.32
CA GLY A 942 -0.81 -80.70 13.31
C GLY A 942 0.49 -81.30 12.80
N LYS A 943 0.55 -81.69 11.49
CA LYS A 943 1.77 -82.31 10.93
C LYS A 943 2.62 -81.30 10.16
N ASN A 944 2.04 -80.15 9.69
CA ASN A 944 2.62 -79.33 8.67
C ASN A 944 2.66 -77.83 9.03
N PHE A 945 2.06 -77.42 10.15
CA PHE A 945 2.00 -75.99 10.54
C PHE A 945 2.77 -75.74 11.83
N GLU A 946 3.70 -74.82 11.78
CA GLU A 946 4.46 -74.34 12.90
C GLU A 946 4.20 -72.85 13.14
N LEU A 947 3.98 -72.45 14.40
CA LEU A 947 3.91 -71.08 14.86
C LEU A 947 5.08 -70.85 15.79
N TYR A 948 5.80 -69.75 15.62
CA TYR A 948 6.94 -69.38 16.44
C TYR A 948 6.95 -67.88 16.76
N GLY A 949 7.67 -67.51 17.83
CA GLY A 949 7.83 -66.12 18.16
C GLY A 949 8.80 -65.91 19.31
N ASP A 950 9.29 -64.74 19.41
CA ASP A 950 10.16 -64.29 20.45
C ASP A 950 10.02 -62.78 20.76
N VAL A 951 10.47 -62.41 21.97
CA VAL A 951 10.65 -61.02 22.37
C VAL A 951 12.10 -60.83 22.79
N GLU A 952 12.68 -59.71 22.45
CA GLU A 952 14.09 -59.43 22.72
C GLU A 952 14.33 -57.94 23.05
N ARG A 953 15.47 -57.70 23.66
CA ARG A 953 15.98 -56.38 24.02
C ARG A 953 17.50 -56.37 23.86
N SER A 954 18.06 -55.21 23.44
CA SER A 954 19.50 -55.01 23.44
C SER A 954 19.97 -54.03 24.55
N PHE A 955 21.22 -54.12 24.89
CA PHE A 955 21.91 -53.30 25.89
C PHE A 955 23.29 -52.92 25.32
N GLY A 956 23.67 -51.66 25.45
CA GLY A 956 24.88 -51.12 24.81
C GLY A 956 24.64 -50.82 23.34
N GLY A 957 25.64 -50.27 22.71
CA GLY A 957 25.60 -49.92 21.30
C GLY A 957 24.96 -48.54 21.03
N ASP A 958 25.37 -47.94 19.92
CA ASP A 958 24.89 -46.64 19.44
C ASP A 958 23.40 -46.67 19.01
N VAL A 959 22.96 -47.87 18.56
CA VAL A 959 21.54 -48.13 18.24
C VAL A 959 21.09 -49.30 19.14
N THR A 960 20.17 -49.02 20.03
CA THR A 960 19.63 -49.99 20.96
C THR A 960 18.23 -50.41 20.57
N LYS A 961 17.97 -51.74 20.65
CA LYS A 961 16.63 -52.30 20.55
C LYS A 961 16.00 -52.24 21.97
N ASN A 962 15.19 -51.21 22.23
CA ASN A 962 14.51 -51.05 23.50
C ASN A 962 13.59 -52.23 23.83
N TRP A 963 12.93 -52.72 22.80
CA TRP A 963 12.19 -53.97 22.76
C TRP A 963 11.95 -54.38 21.32
N GLY A 964 11.90 -55.65 21.04
CA GLY A 964 11.50 -56.25 19.78
C GLY A 964 10.59 -57.46 20.04
N ALA A 965 9.63 -57.65 19.17
CA ALA A 965 8.79 -58.82 19.17
C ALA A 965 8.69 -59.39 17.76
N ASN A 966 8.78 -60.70 17.63
CA ASN A 966 8.67 -61.42 16.39
C ASN A 966 7.61 -62.52 16.53
N VAL A 967 6.76 -62.70 15.53
CA VAL A 967 5.82 -63.82 15.42
C VAL A 967 5.79 -64.28 13.95
N GLY A 968 5.91 -65.56 13.74
CA GLY A 968 5.88 -66.13 12.43
C GLY A 968 5.19 -67.46 12.39
N PHE A 969 4.87 -67.91 11.20
CA PHE A 969 4.38 -69.25 10.94
C PHE A 969 5.09 -69.85 9.74
N ARG A 970 5.16 -71.16 9.68
CA ARG A 970 5.60 -72.00 8.56
C ARG A 970 4.58 -73.08 8.27
N TYR A 971 4.32 -73.24 6.98
CA TYR A 971 3.47 -74.36 6.48
C TYR A 971 4.34 -75.14 5.49
N SER A 972 4.57 -76.45 5.83
CA SER A 972 5.36 -77.38 5.02
C SER A 972 4.43 -78.32 4.28
N PHE A 973 4.70 -78.66 3.01
CA PHE A 973 3.88 -79.52 2.17
C PHE A 973 4.70 -80.42 1.25
#